data_bc7cedbdf958aa9cdeff0eca760ffc97
#
_entry.id   bc7cedbdf958aa9cdeff0eca760ffc97
#
_cell.length_a   1.000
_cell.length_b   1.000
_cell.length_c   1.000
_cell.angle_alpha   90.00
_cell.angle_beta   90.00
_cell.angle_gamma   90.00
#
_symmetry.space_group_name_H-M   'P 1'
#
loop_
_entity.id
_entity.type
_entity.pdbx_description
1 polymer ?
#
loop_
_entity_poly.entity_id
_entity_poly.type
_entity_poly.pdbx_seq_one_letter_code
_entity_poly.pdbx_strand_id
1 'polypeptide(L)'
;MSRTTPTTTASSPRMLASAIGVALSASSAAHLAQAAESTEPQGGRNPISLGATNITGQDQDTTAYQVEKASSQKYTAPLVDTPRSVTVVPQQVLKDTAATSLQDALRTVPGITFGAGEGGNPQGDRPFIRGFDAQGDTYLDGVRDTGGQSREIFDIESIEVSKGPNSSFGGRGSAGGSLNLVSKTPQARDFTNGGFTYGSDQTRRYVLDVNRQFLDDSAAFRLNLMSHEQNVAGRDAVNYDRWGVAPSLTFGLGTPTRVNLSYYHMESDDLPDSGIPYAYGNNGARAAHVHDKPTDGGDSSNFYGLKSRDFRKTRADISTFSIEHDLNDNMTLKNTLRHGSTGQDYVLTQPDDSQHNVNQFGTVWRRANSRVSTTTTTTNQTDLFGSFQALGFKHSYSTGLEFTGEETRVSGYTVSPNANPVCTVAKGSLGGQCTSLSNPNPDDAWNGSVARNYNGTNTKATSRAAYVFDTIELDPKWLLNLGLRYDTFDTQANTNAVAGRSTIKEDSQFFNWQAGLVWKPLENASIYASYATSATPAGGLVGEGSDGNPLSAGAATSDLQPEETVNYELGTKWDLFHDRLSLTAAVFRTEKQNTRVLVDALTYENAGESQVDGIELSASGKLTEQWQVFAGYTYLDSELVKSGLNGRNGVVSAGSNTGNQMPNTPKNSFSLWTTYAITPKLTVGGGAFYVDEVYGDAGNTVYVPSYTRYDAMASYKLTRNVDLQLNVQNLTDKTYYDKAYSAHFANQAAGRTALLTTSFHF
;
A
#
# COMPACT_ATOMS: atom_id res chain seq x y z
N MET A 1 -47.92 16.61 7.49
CA MET A 1 -47.52 15.29 6.99
C MET A 1 -46.05 15.08 7.38
N SER A 2 -45.86 14.25 8.41
CA SER A 2 -44.59 13.99 9.08
C SER A 2 -43.75 13.06 8.18
N ARG A 3 -42.50 13.48 7.82
CA ARG A 3 -41.50 12.62 7.19
C ARG A 3 -40.59 12.06 8.29
N THR A 4 -40.74 10.80 8.56
CA THR A 4 -39.82 10.03 9.40
C THR A 4 -38.51 9.77 8.59
N THR A 5 -37.42 10.28 9.12
CA THR A 5 -36.06 9.92 8.71
C THR A 5 -35.72 8.52 9.25
N PRO A 6 -35.08 7.63 8.48
CA PRO A 6 -34.58 6.37 9.04
C PRO A 6 -33.30 6.67 9.86
N THR A 7 -33.36 6.44 11.15
CA THR A 7 -32.19 6.36 12.02
C THR A 7 -31.41 5.09 11.68
N THR A 8 -30.27 5.21 11.03
CA THR A 8 -29.26 4.16 10.97
C THR A 8 -28.62 4.05 12.35
N THR A 9 -28.90 2.98 13.06
CA THR A 9 -28.18 2.61 14.27
C THR A 9 -26.77 2.18 13.90
N ALA A 10 -25.80 3.07 14.11
CA ALA A 10 -24.40 2.72 14.08
C ALA A 10 -24.13 1.70 15.19
N SER A 11 -23.68 0.49 14.82
CA SER A 11 -23.17 -0.49 15.77
C SER A 11 -21.85 0.04 16.35
N SER A 12 -21.85 0.35 17.65
CA SER A 12 -20.66 0.89 18.30
C SER A 12 -19.53 -0.15 18.37
N PRO A 13 -18.26 0.23 18.28
CA PRO A 13 -17.10 -0.67 18.43
C PRO A 13 -17.11 -1.47 19.73
N ARG A 14 -17.82 -1.02 20.73
CA ARG A 14 -18.02 -1.74 21.99
C ARG A 14 -18.71 -3.10 21.85
N MET A 15 -19.57 -3.30 20.83
CA MET A 15 -20.20 -4.61 20.59
C MET A 15 -19.22 -5.61 19.99
N LEU A 16 -18.30 -5.17 19.13
CA LEU A 16 -17.30 -6.05 18.54
C LEU A 16 -16.26 -6.52 19.58
N ALA A 17 -15.79 -5.61 20.43
CA ALA A 17 -14.89 -5.95 21.54
C ALA A 17 -15.54 -6.95 22.52
N SER A 18 -16.82 -6.81 22.79
CA SER A 18 -17.58 -7.78 23.60
C SER A 18 -17.75 -9.13 22.92
N ALA A 19 -17.95 -9.16 21.60
CA ALA A 19 -18.05 -10.39 20.82
C ALA A 19 -16.72 -11.16 20.77
N ILE A 20 -15.60 -10.44 20.64
CA ILE A 20 -14.25 -11.03 20.69
C ILE A 20 -13.97 -11.62 22.09
N GLY A 21 -14.33 -10.91 23.15
CA GLY A 21 -14.17 -11.39 24.52
C GLY A 21 -14.98 -12.66 24.83
N VAL A 22 -16.21 -12.74 24.33
CA VAL A 22 -17.08 -13.93 24.48
C VAL A 22 -16.59 -15.12 23.66
N ALA A 23 -16.06 -14.87 22.42
CA ALA A 23 -15.52 -15.93 21.57
C ALA A 23 -14.24 -16.55 22.17
N LEU A 24 -13.37 -15.73 22.79
CA LEU A 24 -12.18 -16.22 23.49
C LEU A 24 -12.51 -17.02 24.76
N SER A 25 -13.55 -16.64 25.49
CA SER A 25 -14.00 -17.38 26.70
C SER A 25 -14.73 -18.70 26.39
N ALA A 26 -15.44 -18.78 25.26
CA ALA A 26 -16.14 -20.01 24.87
C ALA A 26 -15.18 -21.10 24.35
N SER A 27 -14.08 -20.69 23.65
CA SER A 27 -13.07 -21.63 23.13
C SER A 27 -12.21 -22.25 24.25
N SER A 28 -11.93 -21.50 25.33
CA SER A 28 -11.15 -22.01 26.46
C SER A 28 -11.93 -23.04 27.32
N ALA A 29 -13.25 -22.95 27.35
CA ALA A 29 -14.09 -23.91 28.09
C ALA A 29 -14.27 -25.27 27.38
N ALA A 30 -14.19 -25.30 26.03
CA ALA A 30 -14.36 -26.53 25.25
C ALA A 30 -13.10 -27.43 25.25
N HIS A 31 -11.91 -26.90 25.49
CA HIS A 31 -10.67 -27.68 25.47
C HIS A 31 -10.22 -28.27 26.80
N LEU A 32 -10.84 -27.91 27.91
CA LEU A 32 -10.56 -28.54 29.20
C LEU A 32 -11.18 -29.95 29.36
N ALA A 33 -12.00 -30.39 28.41
CA ALA A 33 -12.70 -31.69 28.48
C ALA A 33 -12.06 -32.79 27.61
N GLN A 34 -10.97 -32.56 26.86
CA GLN A 34 -10.43 -33.54 25.92
C GLN A 34 -8.90 -33.68 25.99
N ALA A 35 -8.35 -33.93 27.15
CA ALA A 35 -6.99 -34.42 27.31
C ALA A 35 -7.03 -35.94 27.64
N ALA A 36 -7.18 -36.78 26.64
CA ALA A 36 -6.90 -38.21 26.71
C ALA A 36 -6.09 -38.62 25.47
N GLU A 37 -4.99 -39.28 25.77
CA GLU A 37 -3.94 -39.76 24.88
C GLU A 37 -4.43 -40.38 23.56
N SER A 38 -3.77 -40.08 22.45
CA SER A 38 -3.77 -40.92 21.27
C SER A 38 -2.37 -41.04 20.69
N THR A 39 -1.91 -42.28 20.65
CA THR A 39 -0.72 -42.83 20.04
C THR A 39 -0.70 -42.60 18.52
N GLU A 40 0.48 -42.23 17.99
CA GLU A 40 0.77 -42.11 16.55
C GLU A 40 0.60 -43.44 15.78
N PRO A 41 0.24 -43.37 14.50
CA PRO A 41 0.74 -44.33 13.51
C PRO A 41 1.55 -43.65 12.42
N GLN A 42 2.80 -44.08 12.27
CA GLN A 42 3.61 -43.80 11.10
C GLN A 42 3.04 -44.48 9.84
N GLY A 43 2.85 -43.70 8.80
CA GLY A 43 2.49 -44.18 7.49
C GLY A 43 2.84 -43.12 6.43
N GLY A 44 4.00 -43.32 5.77
CA GLY A 44 4.47 -42.41 4.73
C GLY A 44 3.54 -42.36 3.53
N ARG A 45 3.17 -41.14 3.15
CA ARG A 45 2.63 -40.82 1.82
C ARG A 45 3.50 -39.72 1.21
N ASN A 46 3.97 -39.95 -0.02
CA ASN A 46 4.67 -38.95 -0.80
C ASN A 46 3.82 -37.69 -0.95
N PRO A 47 4.37 -36.49 -0.80
CA PRO A 47 3.59 -35.27 -0.97
C PRO A 47 3.22 -35.09 -2.45
N ILE A 48 1.91 -34.96 -2.70
CA ILE A 48 1.36 -34.53 -3.98
C ILE A 48 1.65 -33.03 -4.07
N SER A 49 2.41 -32.63 -5.11
CA SER A 49 2.62 -31.19 -5.41
C SER A 49 1.31 -30.57 -5.85
N LEU A 50 0.65 -29.86 -4.97
CA LEU A 50 -0.56 -29.12 -5.28
C LEU A 50 -0.17 -27.75 -5.84
N GLY A 51 -0.77 -27.37 -6.99
CA GLY A 51 -0.60 -26.04 -7.59
C GLY A 51 -1.01 -24.92 -6.63
N ALA A 52 -0.33 -23.85 -6.74
CA ALA A 52 -0.34 -22.48 -6.18
C ALA A 52 -1.25 -22.02 -5.04
N THR A 53 -2.16 -22.80 -4.52
CA THR A 53 -2.63 -22.64 -3.15
C THR A 53 -1.81 -23.63 -2.33
N ASN A 54 -0.73 -23.16 -1.71
CA ASN A 54 0.14 -23.99 -0.87
C ASN A 54 -0.64 -24.45 0.38
N ILE A 55 -1.55 -25.39 0.21
CA ILE A 55 -2.08 -26.21 1.29
C ILE A 55 -1.18 -27.47 1.35
N THR A 56 0.11 -27.26 1.45
CA THR A 56 1.06 -28.31 1.79
C THR A 56 1.12 -28.36 3.32
N GLY A 57 0.72 -29.47 3.89
CA GLY A 57 1.02 -29.82 5.29
C GLY A 57 2.51 -30.09 5.51
N GLN A 58 3.42 -29.41 4.81
CA GLN A 58 4.80 -29.25 5.22
C GLN A 58 4.83 -28.07 6.18
N ASP A 59 5.38 -28.28 7.37
CA ASP A 59 5.79 -27.24 8.30
C ASP A 59 6.78 -26.30 7.61
N GLN A 60 6.26 -25.34 6.80
CA GLN A 60 7.04 -24.15 6.51
C GLN A 60 7.27 -23.47 7.86
N ASP A 61 8.52 -23.19 8.16
CA ASP A 61 8.90 -22.43 9.35
C ASP A 61 8.23 -21.04 9.25
N THR A 62 6.99 -20.94 9.74
CA THR A 62 6.19 -19.70 9.72
C THR A 62 6.86 -18.57 10.49
N THR A 63 7.99 -18.86 11.17
CA THR A 63 8.82 -17.88 11.87
C THR A 63 10.00 -17.40 11.03
N ALA A 64 10.24 -17.93 9.84
CA ALA A 64 11.32 -17.52 8.96
C ALA A 64 11.03 -16.18 8.27
N TYR A 65 12.07 -15.36 8.08
CA TYR A 65 11.99 -14.12 7.31
C TYR A 65 12.22 -14.35 5.81
N GLN A 66 12.82 -15.48 5.43
CA GLN A 66 13.05 -15.84 4.05
C GLN A 66 11.80 -16.51 3.46
N VAL A 67 11.48 -16.19 2.20
CA VAL A 67 10.39 -16.76 1.41
C VAL A 67 10.96 -17.23 0.07
N GLU A 68 10.68 -18.47 -0.31
CA GLU A 68 11.22 -19.07 -1.54
C GLU A 68 10.42 -18.72 -2.80
N LYS A 69 9.10 -18.54 -2.68
CA LYS A 69 8.19 -18.31 -3.81
C LYS A 69 7.21 -17.20 -3.51
N ALA A 70 6.88 -16.42 -4.54
CA ALA A 70 5.75 -15.51 -4.50
C ALA A 70 4.42 -16.30 -4.61
N SER A 71 3.32 -15.71 -4.12
CA SER A 71 2.00 -16.32 -4.11
C SER A 71 1.33 -16.37 -5.50
N SER A 72 1.67 -15.42 -6.37
CA SER A 72 1.05 -15.31 -7.70
C SER A 72 1.61 -16.36 -8.67
N GLN A 73 0.71 -17.06 -9.36
CA GLN A 73 1.04 -18.07 -10.40
C GLN A 73 1.77 -17.46 -11.60
N LYS A 74 1.72 -16.15 -11.78
CA LYS A 74 2.46 -15.43 -12.83
C LYS A 74 3.98 -15.45 -12.60
N TYR A 75 4.43 -15.78 -11.37
CA TYR A 75 5.83 -16.13 -11.07
C TYR A 75 6.04 -17.62 -11.33
N THR A 76 6.52 -17.94 -12.52
CA THR A 76 6.68 -19.30 -13.02
C THR A 76 7.97 -19.99 -12.54
N ALA A 77 8.74 -19.33 -11.67
CA ALA A 77 9.98 -19.82 -11.05
C ALA A 77 10.09 -19.39 -9.59
N PRO A 78 10.92 -20.08 -8.76
CA PRO A 78 11.29 -19.60 -7.43
C PRO A 78 11.91 -18.19 -7.47
N LEU A 79 11.87 -17.46 -6.35
CA LEU A 79 12.38 -16.09 -6.29
C LEU A 79 13.87 -15.98 -6.64
N VAL A 80 14.68 -16.99 -6.27
CA VAL A 80 16.11 -17.05 -6.64
C VAL A 80 16.32 -17.11 -8.16
N ASP A 81 15.39 -17.74 -8.88
CA ASP A 81 15.43 -17.94 -10.34
C ASP A 81 14.58 -16.90 -11.12
N THR A 82 13.93 -15.98 -10.41
CA THR A 82 13.11 -14.93 -11.03
C THR A 82 13.97 -13.72 -11.41
N PRO A 83 14.06 -13.33 -12.70
CA PRO A 83 14.93 -12.25 -13.17
C PRO A 83 14.35 -10.85 -12.89
N ARG A 84 14.11 -10.56 -11.62
CA ARG A 84 13.50 -9.30 -11.14
C ARG A 84 13.74 -9.13 -9.65
N SER A 85 13.83 -7.87 -9.19
CA SER A 85 13.83 -7.54 -7.78
C SER A 85 12.44 -7.72 -7.19
N VAL A 86 12.29 -8.72 -6.30
CA VAL A 86 11.06 -8.99 -5.54
C VAL A 86 11.43 -9.13 -4.07
N THR A 87 10.75 -8.37 -3.21
CA THR A 87 10.87 -8.48 -1.75
C THR A 87 9.53 -8.97 -1.19
N VAL A 88 9.55 -10.01 -0.38
CA VAL A 88 8.36 -10.48 0.34
C VAL A 88 8.52 -10.14 1.82
N VAL A 89 7.58 -9.39 2.38
CA VAL A 89 7.48 -9.10 3.82
C VAL A 89 6.56 -10.16 4.43
N PRO A 90 7.09 -11.19 5.10
CA PRO A 90 6.28 -12.28 5.65
C PRO A 90 5.57 -11.86 6.95
N GLN A 91 4.55 -12.61 7.34
CA GLN A 91 3.74 -12.35 8.54
C GLN A 91 4.59 -12.19 9.81
N GLN A 92 5.71 -12.93 9.93
CA GLN A 92 6.57 -12.83 11.11
C GLN A 92 7.23 -11.45 11.22
N VAL A 93 7.68 -10.84 10.10
CA VAL A 93 8.22 -9.47 10.11
C VAL A 93 7.12 -8.48 10.50
N LEU A 94 5.88 -8.65 9.99
CA LEU A 94 4.73 -7.81 10.35
C LEU A 94 4.43 -7.86 11.86
N LYS A 95 4.47 -9.07 12.45
CA LYS A 95 4.28 -9.29 13.89
C LYS A 95 5.41 -8.69 14.73
N ASP A 96 6.66 -8.97 14.37
CA ASP A 96 7.83 -8.54 15.15
C ASP A 96 7.97 -7.00 15.17
N THR A 97 7.63 -6.34 14.05
CA THR A 97 7.65 -4.87 13.94
C THR A 97 6.38 -4.20 14.50
N ALA A 98 5.39 -5.00 14.93
CA ALA A 98 4.06 -4.52 15.33
C ALA A 98 3.41 -3.60 14.29
N ALA A 99 3.59 -3.93 12.99
CA ALA A 99 2.95 -3.21 11.91
C ALA A 99 1.42 -3.42 11.95
N THR A 100 0.65 -2.37 11.71
CA THR A 100 -0.83 -2.42 11.68
C THR A 100 -1.40 -2.00 10.34
N SER A 101 -0.63 -1.28 9.54
CA SER A 101 -1.02 -0.75 8.24
C SER A 101 -0.03 -1.12 7.15
N LEU A 102 -0.45 -0.99 5.88
CA LEU A 102 0.44 -1.14 4.73
C LEU A 102 1.65 -0.20 4.81
N GLN A 103 1.46 1.04 5.24
CA GLN A 103 2.54 2.02 5.41
C GLN A 103 3.56 1.55 6.46
N ASP A 104 3.11 0.99 7.59
CA ASP A 104 4.01 0.46 8.63
C ASP A 104 4.83 -0.73 8.11
N ALA A 105 4.19 -1.63 7.41
CA ALA A 105 4.84 -2.81 6.84
C ALA A 105 5.93 -2.43 5.82
N LEU A 106 5.63 -1.50 4.92
CA LEU A 106 6.54 -1.08 3.85
C LEU A 106 7.74 -0.24 4.34
N ARG A 107 7.74 0.25 5.58
CA ARG A 107 8.93 0.86 6.20
C ARG A 107 10.12 -0.09 6.24
N THR A 108 9.87 -1.40 6.27
CA THR A 108 10.92 -2.42 6.25
C THR A 108 11.53 -2.63 4.86
N VAL A 109 10.99 -2.03 3.80
CA VAL A 109 11.45 -2.17 2.42
C VAL A 109 12.00 -0.84 1.90
N PRO A 110 13.31 -0.67 1.73
CA PRO A 110 13.89 0.59 1.25
C PRO A 110 13.55 0.85 -0.21
N GLY A 111 13.62 2.14 -0.61
CA GLY A 111 13.23 2.60 -1.94
C GLY A 111 11.73 2.78 -2.12
N ILE A 112 10.96 2.72 -1.03
CA ILE A 112 9.54 3.05 -1.00
C ILE A 112 9.32 4.24 -0.07
N THR A 113 8.58 5.24 -0.56
CA THR A 113 8.11 6.38 0.22
C THR A 113 6.60 6.52 0.05
N PHE A 114 5.98 7.45 0.77
CA PHE A 114 4.57 7.74 0.65
C PHE A 114 4.33 9.21 0.32
N GLY A 115 3.43 9.48 -0.60
CA GLY A 115 2.97 10.84 -0.91
C GLY A 115 1.82 11.26 0.01
N ALA A 116 1.72 12.57 0.26
CA ALA A 116 0.59 13.15 0.94
C ALA A 116 -0.66 13.13 0.05
N GLY A 117 -1.82 12.88 0.65
CA GLY A 117 -3.12 13.03 0.00
C GLY A 117 -3.60 14.48 -0.02
N GLU A 118 -4.61 14.75 -0.83
CA GLU A 118 -5.26 16.00 -1.17
C GLU A 118 -4.58 16.84 -2.27
N GLY A 119 -5.28 17.89 -2.72
CA GLY A 119 -4.91 18.59 -3.96
C GLY A 119 -5.30 17.83 -5.22
N GLY A 120 -6.31 16.93 -5.09
CA GLY A 120 -6.80 16.06 -6.15
C GLY A 120 -6.53 14.58 -5.91
N ASN A 121 -5.59 14.24 -5.04
CA ASN A 121 -5.36 12.86 -4.61
C ASN A 121 -6.13 12.54 -3.33
N PRO A 122 -6.76 11.36 -3.21
CA PRO A 122 -7.46 10.97 -2.00
C PRO A 122 -6.49 10.79 -0.82
N GLN A 123 -7.00 10.93 0.39
CA GLN A 123 -6.29 10.52 1.59
C GLN A 123 -6.16 9.00 1.63
N GLY A 124 -5.00 8.46 2.03
CA GLY A 124 -4.76 7.03 2.16
C GLY A 124 -3.37 6.62 1.68
N ASP A 125 -3.25 5.37 1.28
CA ASP A 125 -2.00 4.80 0.80
C ASP A 125 -1.67 5.35 -0.59
N ARG A 126 -0.53 6.02 -0.68
CA ARG A 126 0.03 6.50 -1.94
C ARG A 126 1.53 6.18 -1.98
N PRO A 127 1.87 4.91 -2.20
CA PRO A 127 3.27 4.50 -2.27
C PRO A 127 3.95 5.02 -3.54
N PHE A 128 5.22 5.38 -3.41
CA PHE A 128 6.15 5.64 -4.50
C PHE A 128 7.20 4.54 -4.48
N ILE A 129 7.38 3.84 -5.59
CA ILE A 129 8.37 2.76 -5.74
C ILE A 129 9.40 3.21 -6.77
N ARG A 130 10.69 3.20 -6.41
CA ARG A 130 11.77 3.73 -7.25
C ARG A 130 11.48 5.16 -7.78
N GLY A 131 10.77 5.98 -6.98
CA GLY A 131 10.41 7.36 -7.34
C GLY A 131 9.15 7.52 -8.19
N PHE A 132 8.53 6.46 -8.67
CA PHE A 132 7.29 6.51 -9.43
C PHE A 132 6.07 6.26 -8.56
N ASP A 133 5.00 7.02 -8.79
CA ASP A 133 3.72 6.84 -8.09
C ASP A 133 3.13 5.47 -8.41
N ALA A 134 2.85 4.69 -7.39
CA ALA A 134 2.27 3.35 -7.46
C ALA A 134 0.90 3.26 -6.75
N GLN A 135 0.19 4.38 -6.58
CA GLN A 135 -1.13 4.42 -5.93
C GLN A 135 -2.13 3.46 -6.59
N GLY A 136 -2.12 3.38 -7.91
CA GLY A 136 -2.97 2.48 -8.69
C GLY A 136 -2.42 1.06 -8.86
N ASP A 137 -1.26 0.74 -8.30
CA ASP A 137 -0.52 -0.49 -8.56
C ASP A 137 -0.48 -1.42 -7.34
N THR A 138 -1.51 -1.34 -6.51
CA THR A 138 -1.75 -2.23 -5.38
C THR A 138 -2.73 -3.32 -5.77
N TYR A 139 -2.40 -4.55 -5.41
CA TYR A 139 -3.16 -5.76 -5.69
C TYR A 139 -3.47 -6.49 -4.38
N LEU A 140 -4.59 -7.21 -4.36
CA LEU A 140 -4.95 -8.16 -3.33
C LEU A 140 -5.10 -9.53 -4.01
N ASP A 141 -4.32 -10.53 -3.59
CA ASP A 141 -4.29 -11.88 -4.18
C ASP A 141 -4.14 -11.89 -5.72
N GLY A 142 -3.32 -10.97 -6.26
CA GLY A 142 -3.05 -10.85 -7.68
C GLY A 142 -4.11 -10.12 -8.51
N VAL A 143 -5.22 -9.68 -7.90
CA VAL A 143 -6.26 -8.86 -8.54
C VAL A 143 -6.10 -7.40 -8.09
N ARG A 144 -6.18 -6.45 -9.03
CA ARG A 144 -6.02 -5.01 -8.75
C ARG A 144 -7.03 -4.54 -7.69
N ASP A 145 -6.54 -3.87 -6.65
CA ASP A 145 -7.31 -3.30 -5.55
C ASP A 145 -7.37 -1.78 -5.70
N THR A 146 -8.45 -1.29 -6.29
CA THR A 146 -8.64 0.11 -6.67
C THR A 146 -9.32 0.93 -5.58
N GLY A 147 -9.25 2.26 -5.73
CA GLY A 147 -9.83 3.23 -4.82
C GLY A 147 -8.88 3.69 -3.73
N GLY A 148 -9.05 4.94 -3.28
CA GLY A 148 -8.26 5.51 -2.20
C GLY A 148 -8.65 4.91 -0.86
N GLN A 149 -7.73 4.25 -0.17
CA GLN A 149 -7.95 3.65 1.15
C GLN A 149 -6.66 3.59 1.96
N SER A 150 -6.78 3.42 3.27
CA SER A 150 -5.67 3.06 4.16
C SER A 150 -5.85 1.60 4.55
N ARG A 151 -4.95 0.75 4.07
CA ARG A 151 -5.08 -0.71 4.22
C ARG A 151 -4.56 -1.18 5.56
N GLU A 152 -5.42 -1.88 6.27
CA GLU A 152 -5.09 -2.66 7.46
C GLU A 152 -4.52 -4.04 7.05
N ILE A 153 -3.70 -4.63 7.92
CA ILE A 153 -3.03 -5.90 7.63
C ILE A 153 -3.50 -7.06 8.51
N PHE A 154 -4.66 -6.94 9.18
CA PHE A 154 -5.12 -7.96 10.14
C PHE A 154 -5.46 -9.31 9.48
N ASP A 155 -5.84 -9.33 8.20
CA ASP A 155 -6.09 -10.54 7.42
C ASP A 155 -5.05 -10.82 6.33
N ILE A 156 -3.86 -10.20 6.44
CA ILE A 156 -2.76 -10.33 5.47
C ILE A 156 -1.71 -11.32 5.99
N GLU A 157 -1.34 -12.27 5.12
CA GLU A 157 -0.30 -13.27 5.37
C GLU A 157 1.09 -12.74 5.00
N SER A 158 1.20 -12.03 3.87
CA SER A 158 2.44 -11.42 3.41
C SER A 158 2.18 -10.25 2.46
N ILE A 159 3.20 -9.41 2.25
CA ILE A 159 3.17 -8.33 1.27
C ILE A 159 4.33 -8.54 0.30
N GLU A 160 4.01 -8.65 -0.98
CA GLU A 160 4.98 -8.82 -2.06
C GLU A 160 5.21 -7.49 -2.74
N VAL A 161 6.46 -7.06 -2.80
CA VAL A 161 6.90 -5.85 -3.47
C VAL A 161 7.68 -6.24 -4.70
N SER A 162 7.10 -6.06 -5.88
CA SER A 162 7.79 -6.23 -7.16
C SER A 162 8.28 -4.88 -7.64
N LYS A 163 9.57 -4.71 -7.85
CA LYS A 163 10.19 -3.46 -8.26
C LYS A 163 10.47 -3.43 -9.77
N GLY A 164 10.44 -2.23 -10.37
CA GLY A 164 10.52 -2.00 -11.81
C GLY A 164 9.19 -2.25 -12.54
N PRO A 165 9.08 -1.92 -13.85
CA PRO A 165 7.86 -2.03 -14.64
C PRO A 165 7.19 -3.39 -14.51
N ASN A 166 5.88 -3.40 -14.24
CA ASN A 166 5.13 -4.61 -13.94
C ASN A 166 3.80 -4.72 -14.71
N SER A 167 3.63 -3.96 -15.79
CA SER A 167 2.39 -4.01 -16.58
C SER A 167 2.14 -5.35 -17.26
N SER A 168 3.17 -6.14 -17.54
CA SER A 168 3.01 -7.52 -18.01
C SER A 168 2.24 -8.39 -17.01
N PHE A 169 2.35 -8.14 -15.69
CA PHE A 169 1.61 -8.85 -14.65
C PHE A 169 0.23 -8.24 -14.37
N GLY A 170 0.19 -6.92 -14.19
CA GLY A 170 -0.97 -6.21 -13.65
C GLY A 170 -1.73 -5.33 -14.62
N GLY A 171 -1.31 -5.24 -15.88
CA GLY A 171 -1.89 -4.32 -16.87
C GLY A 171 -1.37 -2.89 -16.70
N ARG A 172 -2.20 -1.91 -16.93
CA ARG A 172 -1.86 -0.48 -16.92
C ARG A 172 -1.08 -0.04 -15.67
N GLY A 173 -0.23 0.97 -15.78
CA GLY A 173 0.52 1.55 -14.65
C GLY A 173 1.83 0.84 -14.36
N SER A 174 2.19 0.75 -13.08
CA SER A 174 3.33 -0.02 -12.57
C SER A 174 4.69 0.39 -13.17
N ALA A 175 4.95 1.68 -13.31
CA ALA A 175 6.22 2.18 -13.82
C ALA A 175 7.40 1.84 -12.88
N GLY A 176 7.25 2.09 -11.58
CA GLY A 176 8.26 1.81 -10.56
C GLY A 176 8.14 0.45 -9.92
N GLY A 177 6.98 -0.18 -10.03
CA GLY A 177 6.68 -1.47 -9.40
C GLY A 177 5.24 -1.61 -8.97
N SER A 178 4.96 -2.69 -8.24
CA SER A 178 3.64 -2.98 -7.70
C SER A 178 3.71 -3.67 -6.34
N LEU A 179 2.62 -3.59 -5.60
CA LEU A 179 2.42 -4.22 -4.30
C LEU A 179 1.32 -5.29 -4.43
N ASN A 180 1.56 -6.48 -3.89
CA ASN A 180 0.54 -7.52 -3.78
C ASN A 180 0.38 -7.91 -2.32
N LEU A 181 -0.80 -7.69 -1.76
CA LEU A 181 -1.18 -8.14 -0.44
C LEU A 181 -1.74 -9.56 -0.58
N VAL A 182 -1.24 -10.49 0.21
CA VAL A 182 -1.69 -11.89 0.20
C VAL A 182 -2.58 -12.11 1.40
N SER A 183 -3.85 -12.45 1.15
CA SER A 183 -4.83 -12.67 2.19
C SER A 183 -4.61 -14.00 2.93
N LYS A 184 -4.96 -14.04 4.21
CA LYS A 184 -5.05 -15.26 4.97
C LYS A 184 -6.19 -16.14 4.44
N THR A 185 -5.88 -17.39 4.09
CA THR A 185 -6.85 -18.36 3.58
C THR A 185 -7.12 -19.49 4.58
N PRO A 186 -8.27 -20.18 4.51
CA PRO A 186 -8.53 -21.37 5.30
C PRO A 186 -7.48 -22.46 5.12
N GLN A 187 -7.08 -23.12 6.20
CA GLN A 187 -6.02 -24.12 6.24
C GLN A 187 -6.55 -25.48 6.67
N ALA A 188 -5.86 -26.57 6.26
CA ALA A 188 -6.19 -27.94 6.63
C ALA A 188 -5.72 -28.29 8.06
N ARG A 189 -6.03 -27.43 9.03
CA ARG A 189 -5.76 -27.63 10.46
C ARG A 189 -6.63 -26.70 11.29
N ASP A 190 -6.97 -27.11 12.50
CA ASP A 190 -7.68 -26.27 13.44
C ASP A 190 -6.71 -25.39 14.23
N PHE A 191 -7.05 -24.13 14.40
CA PHE A 191 -6.35 -23.25 15.33
C PHE A 191 -7.23 -22.05 15.74
N THR A 192 -6.86 -21.44 16.84
CA THR A 192 -7.39 -20.15 17.31
C THR A 192 -6.23 -19.30 17.76
N ASN A 193 -5.95 -18.24 17.03
CA ASN A 193 -4.97 -17.22 17.39
C ASN A 193 -5.71 -15.94 17.76
N GLY A 194 -5.27 -15.26 18.79
CA GLY A 194 -5.81 -13.98 19.18
C GLY A 194 -4.75 -13.09 19.77
N GLY A 195 -5.01 -11.81 19.81
CA GLY A 195 -4.10 -10.82 20.37
C GLY A 195 -4.83 -9.64 20.98
N PHE A 196 -4.29 -9.17 22.08
CA PHE A 196 -4.67 -7.92 22.72
C PHE A 196 -3.45 -7.06 22.88
N THR A 197 -3.48 -5.86 22.29
CA THR A 197 -2.42 -4.85 22.41
C THR A 197 -2.95 -3.67 23.20
N TYR A 198 -2.20 -3.28 24.24
CA TYR A 198 -2.38 -2.04 24.97
C TYR A 198 -1.10 -1.21 24.85
N GLY A 199 -1.23 0.09 24.61
CA GLY A 199 -0.05 0.94 24.41
C GLY A 199 -0.21 2.35 24.94
N SER A 200 0.86 3.13 24.75
CA SER A 200 0.82 4.58 24.95
C SER A 200 -0.26 5.19 24.03
N ASP A 201 -0.59 6.45 24.27
CA ASP A 201 -1.56 7.20 23.46
C ASP A 201 -2.92 6.50 23.33
N GLN A 202 -3.36 5.87 24.43
CA GLN A 202 -4.63 5.17 24.55
C GLN A 202 -4.82 4.04 23.53
N THR A 203 -3.73 3.48 22.99
CA THR A 203 -3.80 2.38 22.03
C THR A 203 -4.48 1.15 22.63
N ARG A 204 -5.50 0.65 21.95
CA ARG A 204 -6.22 -0.60 22.24
C ARG A 204 -6.47 -1.31 20.91
N ARG A 205 -5.89 -2.50 20.77
CA ARG A 205 -6.12 -3.31 19.56
C ARG A 205 -6.46 -4.73 19.94
N TYR A 206 -7.49 -5.27 19.32
CA TYR A 206 -7.95 -6.64 19.46
C TYR A 206 -7.90 -7.30 18.09
N VAL A 207 -7.33 -8.50 18.02
CA VAL A 207 -7.31 -9.30 16.79
C VAL A 207 -7.71 -10.74 17.13
N LEU A 208 -8.40 -11.39 16.22
CA LEU A 208 -8.78 -12.80 16.30
C LEU A 208 -8.63 -13.45 14.93
N ASP A 209 -8.05 -14.64 14.89
CA ASP A 209 -7.86 -15.47 13.69
C ASP A 209 -8.20 -16.91 14.04
N VAL A 210 -9.36 -17.38 13.60
CA VAL A 210 -9.90 -18.72 13.89
C VAL A 210 -10.00 -19.50 12.60
N ASN A 211 -9.44 -20.70 12.59
CA ASN A 211 -9.58 -21.66 11.50
C ASN A 211 -10.18 -22.98 12.02
N ARG A 212 -11.18 -23.51 11.34
CA ARG A 212 -11.85 -24.77 11.69
C ARG A 212 -12.10 -25.59 10.43
N GLN A 213 -11.70 -26.84 10.47
CA GLN A 213 -12.06 -27.85 9.48
C GLN A 213 -13.46 -28.40 9.74
N PHE A 214 -14.13 -28.86 8.70
CA PHE A 214 -15.42 -29.52 8.74
C PHE A 214 -15.61 -30.37 7.47
N LEU A 215 -16.72 -31.13 7.37
CA LEU A 215 -16.99 -32.07 6.26
C LEU A 215 -15.85 -33.09 6.08
N ASP A 216 -15.48 -33.80 7.14
CA ASP A 216 -14.40 -34.79 7.13
C ASP A 216 -13.08 -34.21 6.56
N ASP A 217 -12.70 -33.02 7.03
CA ASP A 217 -11.50 -32.26 6.67
C ASP A 217 -11.42 -31.82 5.20
N SER A 218 -12.48 -32.02 4.42
CA SER A 218 -12.54 -31.56 3.02
C SER A 218 -12.91 -30.09 2.86
N ALA A 219 -13.29 -29.42 3.96
CA ALA A 219 -13.61 -28.00 3.97
C ALA A 219 -13.06 -27.32 5.22
N ALA A 220 -12.77 -26.03 5.11
CA ALA A 220 -12.38 -25.21 6.26
C ALA A 220 -12.99 -23.81 6.18
N PHE A 221 -13.26 -23.26 7.38
CA PHE A 221 -13.66 -21.87 7.57
C PHE A 221 -12.58 -21.13 8.32
N ARG A 222 -12.23 -19.92 7.88
CA ARG A 222 -11.34 -19.01 8.61
C ARG A 222 -12.04 -17.67 8.83
N LEU A 223 -11.89 -17.12 10.03
CA LEU A 223 -12.44 -15.81 10.40
C LEU A 223 -11.34 -14.95 11.01
N ASN A 224 -11.10 -13.80 10.41
CA ASN A 224 -10.26 -12.76 10.98
C ASN A 224 -11.13 -11.59 11.45
N LEU A 225 -10.87 -11.09 12.67
CA LEU A 225 -11.54 -9.93 13.25
C LEU A 225 -10.50 -8.95 13.77
N MET A 226 -10.81 -7.65 13.71
CA MET A 226 -9.98 -6.59 14.25
C MET A 226 -10.83 -5.45 14.79
N SER A 227 -10.39 -4.87 15.93
CA SER A 227 -10.83 -3.56 16.44
C SER A 227 -9.61 -2.81 16.92
N HIS A 228 -9.50 -1.53 16.59
CA HIS A 228 -8.34 -0.68 16.87
C HIS A 228 -8.77 0.74 17.18
N GLU A 229 -8.41 1.22 18.37
CA GLU A 229 -8.55 2.59 18.81
C GLU A 229 -7.17 3.12 19.22
N GLN A 230 -6.80 4.34 18.79
CA GLN A 230 -5.51 4.94 19.11
C GLN A 230 -5.54 6.45 18.92
N ASN A 231 -4.87 7.20 19.81
CA ASN A 231 -4.39 8.54 19.51
C ASN A 231 -3.02 8.46 18.82
N VAL A 232 -2.66 9.45 18.01
CA VAL A 232 -1.35 9.47 17.35
C VAL A 232 -0.32 10.11 18.30
N ALA A 233 0.70 9.33 18.66
CA ALA A 233 1.79 9.79 19.53
C ALA A 233 2.45 11.06 18.98
N GLY A 234 2.64 12.06 19.85
CA GLY A 234 3.24 13.34 19.46
C GLY A 234 2.35 14.21 18.57
N ARG A 235 1.03 13.97 18.53
CA ARG A 235 0.06 14.83 17.82
C ARG A 235 -1.14 15.13 18.71
N ASP A 236 -1.52 16.42 18.82
CA ASP A 236 -2.69 16.82 19.55
C ASP A 236 -3.96 16.45 18.75
N ALA A 237 -4.93 15.86 19.43
CA ALA A 237 -6.27 15.58 18.92
C ALA A 237 -6.39 14.53 17.77
N VAL A 238 -5.33 14.11 17.12
CA VAL A 238 -5.37 13.11 16.02
C VAL A 238 -5.64 11.73 16.57
N ASN A 239 -6.62 11.02 16.00
CA ASN A 239 -6.98 9.68 16.44
C ASN A 239 -7.42 8.77 15.28
N TYR A 240 -7.38 7.46 15.54
CA TYR A 240 -7.89 6.41 14.68
C TYR A 240 -8.91 5.55 15.45
N ASP A 241 -10.03 5.24 14.80
CA ASP A 241 -11.03 4.29 15.28
C ASP A 241 -11.43 3.39 14.10
N ARG A 242 -11.08 2.10 14.18
CA ARG A 242 -11.17 1.16 13.06
C ARG A 242 -11.66 -0.20 13.50
N TRP A 243 -12.42 -0.86 12.65
CA TRP A 243 -12.78 -2.24 12.84
C TRP A 243 -12.89 -2.97 11.49
N GLY A 244 -12.68 -4.28 11.52
CA GLY A 244 -12.75 -5.08 10.32
C GLY A 244 -13.10 -6.53 10.60
N VAL A 245 -13.67 -7.19 9.57
CA VAL A 245 -14.02 -8.61 9.59
C VAL A 245 -13.70 -9.23 8.23
N ALA A 246 -13.06 -10.41 8.25
CA ALA A 246 -12.71 -11.14 7.04
C ALA A 246 -13.00 -12.64 7.22
N PRO A 247 -14.25 -13.11 6.96
CA PRO A 247 -14.59 -14.51 6.86
C PRO A 247 -14.18 -15.10 5.51
N SER A 248 -13.70 -16.33 5.50
CA SER A 248 -13.41 -17.09 4.29
C SER A 248 -13.75 -18.57 4.45
N LEU A 249 -14.11 -19.23 3.34
CA LEU A 249 -14.52 -20.62 3.27
C LEU A 249 -13.78 -21.30 2.11
N THR A 250 -13.22 -22.46 2.34
CA THR A 250 -12.65 -23.30 1.29
C THR A 250 -13.31 -24.67 1.32
N PHE A 251 -13.74 -25.16 0.16
CA PHE A 251 -14.25 -26.50 -0.06
C PHE A 251 -13.33 -27.27 -1.00
N GLY A 252 -13.26 -28.58 -0.84
CA GLY A 252 -12.46 -29.47 -1.66
C GLY A 252 -10.97 -29.48 -1.26
N LEU A 253 -10.67 -29.24 0.01
CA LEU A 253 -9.30 -29.40 0.54
C LEU A 253 -8.79 -30.81 0.27
N GLY A 254 -7.56 -30.89 -0.30
CA GLY A 254 -6.96 -32.18 -0.66
C GLY A 254 -7.60 -32.87 -1.87
N THR A 255 -8.49 -32.22 -2.61
CA THR A 255 -9.10 -32.73 -3.84
C THR A 255 -8.66 -31.94 -5.07
N PRO A 256 -8.82 -32.50 -6.30
CA PRO A 256 -8.48 -31.76 -7.52
C PRO A 256 -9.31 -30.52 -7.77
N THR A 257 -10.48 -30.35 -7.15
CA THR A 257 -11.34 -29.17 -7.30
C THR A 257 -11.45 -28.45 -5.97
N ARG A 258 -11.03 -27.21 -5.93
CA ARG A 258 -11.07 -26.35 -4.75
C ARG A 258 -11.90 -25.11 -5.04
N VAL A 259 -12.79 -24.75 -4.11
CA VAL A 259 -13.63 -23.55 -4.19
C VAL A 259 -13.34 -22.69 -2.98
N ASN A 260 -13.01 -21.43 -3.20
CA ASN A 260 -12.78 -20.46 -2.13
C ASN A 260 -13.78 -19.29 -2.24
N LEU A 261 -14.36 -18.93 -1.10
CA LEU A 261 -15.24 -17.78 -0.91
C LEU A 261 -14.66 -16.92 0.18
N SER A 262 -14.44 -15.63 -0.08
CA SER A 262 -13.99 -14.69 0.94
C SER A 262 -14.75 -13.38 0.87
N TYR A 263 -14.89 -12.76 2.04
CA TYR A 263 -15.41 -11.42 2.19
C TYR A 263 -14.52 -10.64 3.14
N TYR A 264 -14.18 -9.43 2.78
CA TYR A 264 -13.44 -8.48 3.60
C TYR A 264 -14.30 -7.24 3.81
N HIS A 265 -14.39 -6.79 5.05
CA HIS A 265 -15.03 -5.55 5.44
C HIS A 265 -14.15 -4.78 6.42
N MET A 266 -14.02 -3.48 6.20
CA MET A 266 -13.27 -2.57 7.06
C MET A 266 -13.93 -1.19 7.05
N GLU A 267 -14.08 -0.62 8.24
CA GLU A 267 -14.53 0.77 8.44
C GLU A 267 -13.56 1.53 9.34
N SER A 268 -13.40 2.83 9.08
CA SER A 268 -12.71 3.76 9.98
C SER A 268 -13.49 5.05 10.18
N ASP A 269 -13.33 5.66 11.38
CA ASP A 269 -13.79 7.01 11.72
C ASP A 269 -12.62 7.74 12.39
N ASP A 270 -11.78 8.40 11.58
CA ASP A 270 -10.53 9.01 12.00
C ASP A 270 -10.67 10.53 12.09
N LEU A 271 -9.94 11.18 13.00
CA LEU A 271 -9.67 12.62 12.90
C LEU A 271 -8.38 12.83 12.12
N PRO A 272 -8.45 13.27 10.85
CA PRO A 272 -7.30 13.32 9.95
C PRO A 272 -6.36 14.49 10.27
N ASP A 273 -5.06 14.29 10.03
CA ASP A 273 -4.02 15.30 10.16
C ASP A 273 -3.32 15.56 8.81
N SER A 274 -3.12 16.83 8.46
CA SER A 274 -2.27 17.20 7.33
C SER A 274 -0.84 17.56 7.75
N GLY A 275 -0.58 17.76 9.06
CA GLY A 275 0.76 18.02 9.60
C GLY A 275 1.13 19.50 9.72
N ILE A 276 2.37 19.84 9.38
CA ILE A 276 3.00 21.13 9.68
C ILE A 276 3.15 21.95 8.39
N PRO A 277 2.80 23.26 8.38
CA PRO A 277 2.93 24.10 7.18
C PRO A 277 4.40 24.37 6.83
N TYR A 278 4.70 24.49 5.54
CA TYR A 278 5.90 25.17 5.08
C TYR A 278 5.73 26.67 5.26
N ALA A 279 6.80 27.36 5.61
CA ALA A 279 6.79 28.81 5.69
C ALA A 279 7.31 29.42 4.38
N TYR A 280 6.53 30.23 3.70
CA TYR A 280 7.00 31.01 2.55
C TYR A 280 8.06 32.05 3.00
N GLY A 281 9.14 32.22 2.22
CA GLY A 281 10.23 33.14 2.55
C GLY A 281 9.81 34.62 2.73
N ASN A 282 10.61 35.37 3.51
CA ASN A 282 10.30 36.70 4.05
C ASN A 282 10.29 37.89 3.06
N ASN A 283 10.35 37.70 1.76
CA ASN A 283 10.55 38.82 0.83
C ASN A 283 9.26 39.41 0.21
N GLY A 284 8.26 39.72 1.03
CA GLY A 284 7.20 40.71 0.78
C GLY A 284 6.40 40.73 -0.54
N ALA A 285 6.88 40.11 -1.57
CA ALA A 285 6.19 39.74 -2.79
C ALA A 285 6.06 38.22 -2.76
N ARG A 286 4.98 37.62 -3.25
CA ARG A 286 4.81 36.18 -3.42
C ARG A 286 6.13 35.49 -3.84
N ALA A 287 7.08 35.41 -2.92
CA ALA A 287 8.33 34.72 -3.16
C ALA A 287 8.00 33.24 -3.27
N ALA A 288 8.31 32.65 -4.42
CA ALA A 288 8.26 31.21 -4.59
C ALA A 288 9.06 30.55 -3.47
N HIS A 289 8.63 29.37 -3.01
CA HIS A 289 9.50 28.50 -2.22
C HIS A 289 10.83 28.33 -2.94
N VAL A 290 11.94 28.37 -2.20
CA VAL A 290 13.29 28.26 -2.81
C VAL A 290 13.97 26.96 -2.38
N HIS A 291 13.69 26.44 -1.22
CA HIS A 291 14.14 25.19 -0.61
C HIS A 291 13.66 25.23 0.83
N ASP A 292 12.35 25.10 1.01
CA ASP A 292 11.71 25.30 2.28
C ASP A 292 11.32 23.97 2.93
N LYS A 293 11.71 23.78 4.19
CA LYS A 293 11.28 22.67 5.04
C LYS A 293 10.02 23.07 5.85
N PRO A 294 9.33 22.12 6.50
CA PRO A 294 8.28 22.44 7.46
C PRO A 294 8.78 23.41 8.53
N THR A 295 7.96 24.37 8.92
CA THR A 295 8.37 25.43 9.83
C THR A 295 8.69 24.92 11.24
N ASP A 296 9.74 25.45 11.86
CA ASP A 296 10.10 25.19 13.27
C ASP A 296 9.38 26.17 14.25
N GLY A 297 8.50 27.06 13.73
CA GLY A 297 7.87 28.13 14.53
C GLY A 297 6.73 27.68 15.47
N GLY A 298 6.36 26.40 15.47
CA GLY A 298 5.34 25.79 16.31
C GLY A 298 5.85 24.56 17.04
N ASP A 299 5.08 24.08 18.02
CA ASP A 299 5.33 22.76 18.62
C ASP A 299 5.03 21.66 17.57
N SER A 300 5.84 20.62 17.57
CA SER A 300 5.65 19.47 16.68
C SER A 300 4.37 18.70 16.96
N SER A 301 3.78 18.81 18.15
CA SER A 301 2.49 18.20 18.49
C SER A 301 1.28 18.93 17.93
N ASN A 302 1.44 20.19 17.47
CA ASN A 302 0.34 21.05 17.08
C ASN A 302 -0.57 20.45 16.00
N PHE A 303 -1.86 20.38 16.30
CA PHE A 303 -2.91 20.06 15.35
C PHE A 303 -3.63 21.34 14.91
N TYR A 304 -3.55 21.67 13.63
CA TYR A 304 -4.11 22.93 13.09
C TYR A 304 -5.59 22.80 12.68
N GLY A 305 -6.17 21.61 12.73
CA GLY A 305 -7.57 21.33 12.37
C GLY A 305 -8.59 21.81 13.41
N LEU A 306 -9.85 21.48 13.15
CA LEU A 306 -10.99 21.75 14.02
C LEU A 306 -11.75 20.46 14.32
N LYS A 307 -11.84 20.04 15.58
CA LYS A 307 -12.60 18.85 16.00
C LYS A 307 -14.10 18.96 15.66
N SER A 308 -14.65 20.18 15.61
CA SER A 308 -16.06 20.42 15.29
C SER A 308 -16.40 20.35 13.80
N ARG A 309 -15.38 20.31 12.91
CA ARG A 309 -15.56 20.36 11.46
C ARG A 309 -14.90 19.19 10.75
N ASP A 310 -13.67 18.82 11.17
CA ASP A 310 -12.83 17.88 10.45
C ASP A 310 -13.17 16.44 10.86
N PHE A 311 -13.25 15.56 9.86
CA PHE A 311 -13.51 14.14 10.03
C PHE A 311 -13.04 13.38 8.80
N ARG A 312 -12.79 12.08 8.95
CA ARG A 312 -12.53 11.15 7.84
C ARG A 312 -13.17 9.80 8.12
N LYS A 313 -14.10 9.39 7.26
CA LYS A 313 -14.72 8.06 7.30
C LYS A 313 -14.32 7.29 6.07
N THR A 314 -13.93 6.04 6.26
CA THR A 314 -13.61 5.14 5.14
C THR A 314 -14.35 3.84 5.29
N ARG A 315 -14.60 3.18 4.15
CA ARG A 315 -15.21 1.86 4.11
C ARG A 315 -14.63 1.08 2.93
N ALA A 316 -14.35 -0.21 3.17
CA ALA A 316 -13.97 -1.16 2.12
C ALA A 316 -14.78 -2.44 2.28
N ASP A 317 -15.38 -2.92 1.19
CA ASP A 317 -16.11 -4.18 1.08
C ASP A 317 -15.56 -4.93 -0.14
N ILE A 318 -15.02 -6.14 0.04
CA ILE A 318 -14.45 -6.94 -1.05
C ILE A 318 -14.98 -8.37 -0.92
N SER A 319 -15.64 -8.85 -1.96
CA SER A 319 -16.11 -10.24 -2.07
C SER A 319 -15.34 -10.95 -3.17
N THR A 320 -14.78 -12.12 -2.89
CA THR A 320 -14.06 -12.94 -3.86
C THR A 320 -14.63 -14.35 -3.89
N PHE A 321 -14.88 -14.83 -5.09
CA PHE A 321 -15.15 -16.23 -5.40
C PHE A 321 -14.03 -16.75 -6.29
N SER A 322 -13.41 -17.87 -5.94
CA SER A 322 -12.49 -18.55 -6.84
C SER A 322 -12.77 -20.05 -6.90
N ILE A 323 -12.59 -20.61 -8.08
CA ILE A 323 -12.59 -22.05 -8.32
C ILE A 323 -11.29 -22.42 -9.00
N GLU A 324 -10.66 -23.48 -8.52
CA GLU A 324 -9.42 -24.02 -9.02
C GLU A 324 -9.60 -25.52 -9.26
N HIS A 325 -9.17 -26.00 -10.43
CA HIS A 325 -9.30 -27.40 -10.82
C HIS A 325 -8.03 -27.93 -11.47
N ASP A 326 -7.47 -28.97 -10.89
CA ASP A 326 -6.30 -29.68 -11.43
C ASP A 326 -6.79 -30.56 -12.59
N LEU A 327 -6.51 -30.14 -13.82
CA LEU A 327 -6.85 -30.87 -15.05
C LEU A 327 -6.02 -32.18 -15.14
N ASN A 328 -4.81 -32.13 -14.61
CA ASN A 328 -3.89 -33.26 -14.40
C ASN A 328 -2.79 -32.82 -13.41
N ASP A 329 -1.81 -33.70 -13.14
CA ASP A 329 -0.75 -33.46 -12.18
C ASP A 329 0.14 -32.23 -12.48
N ASN A 330 0.11 -31.74 -13.71
CA ASN A 330 0.99 -30.67 -14.19
C ASN A 330 0.24 -29.45 -14.73
N MET A 331 -1.09 -29.41 -14.63
CA MET A 331 -1.90 -28.35 -15.24
C MET A 331 -3.12 -28.03 -14.39
N THR A 332 -3.25 -26.77 -13.99
CA THR A 332 -4.37 -26.26 -13.17
C THR A 332 -5.08 -25.13 -13.89
N LEU A 333 -6.40 -25.15 -13.89
CA LEU A 333 -7.27 -24.08 -14.34
C LEU A 333 -7.86 -23.37 -13.10
N LYS A 334 -7.78 -22.06 -13.07
CA LYS A 334 -8.34 -21.21 -12.00
C LYS A 334 -9.20 -20.10 -12.59
N ASN A 335 -10.36 -19.86 -12.01
CA ASN A 335 -11.15 -18.67 -12.26
C ASN A 335 -11.40 -17.92 -10.97
N THR A 336 -11.21 -16.61 -11.00
CA THR A 336 -11.42 -15.70 -9.86
C THR A 336 -12.42 -14.61 -10.29
N LEU A 337 -13.51 -14.48 -9.57
CA LEU A 337 -14.46 -13.37 -9.66
C LEU A 337 -14.38 -12.55 -8.37
N ARG A 338 -14.07 -11.26 -8.50
CA ARG A 338 -14.00 -10.31 -7.38
C ARG A 338 -14.91 -9.13 -7.62
N HIS A 339 -15.63 -8.72 -6.59
CA HIS A 339 -16.37 -7.47 -6.52
C HIS A 339 -15.90 -6.68 -5.31
N GLY A 340 -15.43 -5.44 -5.52
CA GLY A 340 -14.97 -4.54 -4.48
C GLY A 340 -15.72 -3.21 -4.52
N SER A 341 -15.90 -2.61 -3.35
CA SER A 341 -16.40 -1.25 -3.18
C SER A 341 -15.62 -0.55 -2.08
N THR A 342 -14.99 0.58 -2.41
CA THR A 342 -14.27 1.41 -1.44
C THR A 342 -14.89 2.80 -1.39
N GLY A 343 -14.99 3.37 -0.20
CA GLY A 343 -15.57 4.69 0.01
C GLY A 343 -14.74 5.55 0.93
N GLN A 344 -14.68 6.85 0.63
CA GLN A 344 -14.13 7.88 1.52
C GLN A 344 -15.10 9.04 1.63
N ASP A 345 -15.22 9.59 2.84
CA ASP A 345 -16.01 10.77 3.15
C ASP A 345 -15.24 11.60 4.17
N TYR A 346 -14.76 12.80 3.78
CA TYR A 346 -14.01 13.64 4.70
C TYR A 346 -14.12 15.13 4.43
N VAL A 347 -13.92 15.88 5.51
CA VAL A 347 -13.48 17.27 5.54
C VAL A 347 -12.23 17.33 6.40
N LEU A 348 -11.19 17.97 5.92
CA LEU A 348 -9.93 18.12 6.65
C LEU A 348 -9.36 19.53 6.51
N THR A 349 -8.53 19.90 7.47
CA THR A 349 -7.73 21.12 7.40
C THR A 349 -6.43 20.85 6.68
N GLN A 350 -6.14 21.65 5.65
CA GLN A 350 -4.80 21.86 5.12
C GLN A 350 -4.24 23.15 5.73
N PRO A 351 -3.18 23.08 6.56
CA PRO A 351 -2.54 24.30 7.04
C PRO A 351 -1.88 25.02 5.86
N ASP A 352 -2.36 26.24 5.57
CA ASP A 352 -2.01 26.95 4.34
C ASP A 352 -1.31 28.28 4.66
N ASP A 353 -0.17 28.52 4.04
CA ASP A 353 0.62 29.76 4.18
C ASP A 353 0.71 30.57 2.88
N SER A 354 -0.19 30.35 1.91
CA SER A 354 -0.17 31.05 0.62
C SER A 354 -0.36 32.58 0.70
N GLN A 355 -0.71 33.11 1.86
CA GLN A 355 -0.78 34.55 2.20
C GLN A 355 0.41 34.99 3.08
N HIS A 356 1.43 34.18 3.27
CA HIS A 356 2.59 34.45 4.14
C HIS A 356 2.23 34.69 5.62
N ASN A 357 1.12 34.11 6.06
CA ASN A 357 0.61 34.26 7.43
C ASN A 357 1.59 33.77 8.49
N VAL A 358 2.30 32.67 8.21
CA VAL A 358 3.27 32.05 9.12
C VAL A 358 4.40 33.02 9.47
N ASN A 359 5.07 33.56 8.48
CA ASN A 359 6.23 34.43 8.67
C ASN A 359 5.84 35.86 9.09
N GLN A 360 4.70 36.38 8.65
CA GLN A 360 4.30 37.76 8.92
C GLN A 360 3.57 37.92 10.26
N PHE A 361 2.78 36.93 10.64
CA PHE A 361 1.86 37.08 11.78
C PHE A 361 1.94 35.93 12.79
N GLY A 362 2.73 34.88 12.53
CA GLY A 362 2.77 33.68 13.36
C GLY A 362 1.41 32.94 13.40
N THR A 363 0.69 32.94 12.30
CA THR A 363 -0.65 32.37 12.16
C THR A 363 -0.74 31.41 10.98
N VAL A 364 -1.79 30.58 10.95
CA VAL A 364 -2.06 29.60 9.93
C VAL A 364 -3.51 29.73 9.46
N TRP A 365 -3.74 29.69 8.15
CA TRP A 365 -5.08 29.54 7.60
C TRP A 365 -5.48 28.06 7.62
N ARG A 366 -6.63 27.77 8.24
CA ARG A 366 -7.29 26.46 8.29
C ARG A 366 -8.07 26.20 7.01
N ARG A 367 -7.38 26.12 5.87
CA ARG A 367 -8.02 25.83 4.60
C ARG A 367 -8.74 24.50 4.67
N ALA A 368 -10.04 24.49 4.40
CA ALA A 368 -10.80 23.26 4.34
C ALA A 368 -10.65 22.59 2.97
N ASN A 369 -10.39 21.30 2.96
CA ASN A 369 -10.50 20.45 1.79
C ASN A 369 -11.46 19.29 2.08
N SER A 370 -12.09 18.73 1.05
CA SER A 370 -13.09 17.70 1.24
C SER A 370 -13.20 16.77 0.03
N ARG A 371 -13.54 15.51 0.30
CA ARG A 371 -13.84 14.53 -0.73
C ARG A 371 -14.94 13.61 -0.25
N VAL A 372 -15.79 13.21 -1.17
CA VAL A 372 -16.63 12.04 -1.03
C VAL A 372 -16.49 11.24 -2.32
N SER A 373 -15.84 10.11 -2.21
CA SER A 373 -15.64 9.20 -3.34
C SER A 373 -16.15 7.80 -3.02
N THR A 374 -16.57 7.12 -4.07
CA THR A 374 -16.88 5.69 -4.03
C THR A 374 -16.34 5.08 -5.30
N THR A 375 -15.51 4.05 -5.17
CA THR A 375 -14.96 3.26 -6.28
C THR A 375 -15.51 1.85 -6.19
N THR A 376 -16.10 1.37 -7.27
CA THR A 376 -16.61 0.00 -7.41
C THR A 376 -15.85 -0.70 -8.51
N THR A 377 -15.40 -1.93 -8.26
CA THR A 377 -14.65 -2.73 -9.22
C THR A 377 -15.23 -4.13 -9.30
N THR A 378 -15.36 -4.66 -10.51
CA THR A 378 -15.67 -6.07 -10.74
C THR A 378 -14.67 -6.64 -11.72
N THR A 379 -13.94 -7.68 -11.28
CA THR A 379 -12.92 -8.35 -12.09
C THR A 379 -13.23 -9.84 -12.20
N ASN A 380 -13.12 -10.38 -13.41
CA ASN A 380 -13.07 -11.81 -13.66
C ASN A 380 -11.74 -12.15 -14.33
N GLN A 381 -10.98 -13.05 -13.71
CA GLN A 381 -9.69 -13.52 -14.20
C GLN A 381 -9.72 -15.04 -14.33
N THR A 382 -9.28 -15.54 -15.50
CA THR A 382 -9.14 -16.98 -15.74
C THR A 382 -7.70 -17.28 -16.07
N ASP A 383 -7.07 -18.15 -15.31
CA ASP A 383 -5.67 -18.56 -15.43
C ASP A 383 -5.58 -20.05 -15.73
N LEU A 384 -4.69 -20.41 -16.64
CA LEU A 384 -4.21 -21.77 -16.86
C LEU A 384 -2.71 -21.79 -16.63
N PHE A 385 -2.24 -22.59 -15.68
CA PHE A 385 -0.83 -22.62 -15.32
C PHE A 385 -0.35 -24.04 -15.02
N GLY A 386 0.96 -24.22 -15.08
CA GLY A 386 1.57 -25.51 -14.84
C GLY A 386 2.92 -25.69 -15.53
N SER A 387 3.23 -26.93 -15.91
CA SER A 387 4.48 -27.25 -16.62
C SER A 387 4.28 -28.30 -17.70
N PHE A 388 5.08 -28.23 -18.77
CA PHE A 388 5.09 -29.21 -19.84
C PHE A 388 6.49 -29.32 -20.46
N GLN A 389 6.69 -30.39 -21.26
CA GLN A 389 7.92 -30.59 -22.05
C GLN A 389 7.62 -30.32 -23.52
N ALA A 390 8.40 -29.44 -24.16
CA ALA A 390 8.33 -29.20 -25.59
C ALA A 390 9.69 -28.84 -26.16
N LEU A 391 9.97 -29.22 -27.38
CA LEU A 391 11.20 -28.93 -28.11
C LEU A 391 12.48 -29.36 -27.35
N GLY A 392 12.39 -30.31 -26.43
CA GLY A 392 13.49 -30.75 -25.57
C GLY A 392 13.73 -29.93 -24.32
N PHE A 393 12.89 -28.90 -24.06
CA PHE A 393 12.98 -28.01 -22.89
C PHE A 393 11.79 -28.22 -21.96
N LYS A 394 12.02 -27.97 -20.68
CA LYS A 394 10.95 -27.87 -19.68
C LYS A 394 10.44 -26.43 -19.64
N HIS A 395 9.12 -26.28 -19.70
CA HIS A 395 8.39 -25.04 -19.65
C HIS A 395 7.59 -25.00 -18.35
N SER A 396 7.68 -23.88 -17.60
CA SER A 396 6.80 -23.57 -16.50
C SER A 396 6.02 -22.30 -16.89
N TYR A 397 4.70 -22.43 -17.04
CA TYR A 397 3.91 -21.39 -17.67
C TYR A 397 2.70 -20.94 -16.85
N SER A 398 2.27 -19.71 -17.13
CA SER A 398 0.98 -19.16 -16.71
C SER A 398 0.40 -18.33 -17.84
N THR A 399 -0.85 -18.59 -18.23
CA THR A 399 -1.56 -17.82 -19.25
C THR A 399 -2.96 -17.53 -18.78
N GLY A 400 -3.53 -16.39 -19.20
CA GLY A 400 -4.87 -16.05 -18.74
C GLY A 400 -5.54 -14.92 -19.51
N LEU A 401 -6.81 -14.74 -19.14
CA LEU A 401 -7.69 -13.67 -19.61
C LEU A 401 -8.20 -12.89 -18.40
N GLU A 402 -8.31 -11.58 -18.53
CA GLU A 402 -8.81 -10.69 -17.48
C GLU A 402 -9.82 -9.71 -18.06
N PHE A 403 -10.94 -9.54 -17.36
CA PHE A 403 -11.99 -8.58 -17.66
C PHE A 403 -12.30 -7.77 -16.41
N THR A 404 -12.15 -6.44 -16.47
CA THR A 404 -12.38 -5.56 -15.33
C THR A 404 -13.30 -4.40 -15.73
N GLY A 405 -14.32 -4.17 -14.93
CA GLY A 405 -15.16 -2.97 -14.97
C GLY A 405 -14.99 -2.16 -13.69
N GLU A 406 -14.75 -0.85 -13.82
CA GLU A 406 -14.52 0.07 -12.71
C GLU A 406 -15.43 1.28 -12.83
N GLU A 407 -15.96 1.76 -11.73
CA GLU A 407 -16.70 3.02 -11.65
C GLU A 407 -16.29 3.78 -10.40
N THR A 408 -15.84 5.04 -10.59
CA THR A 408 -15.52 5.94 -9.49
C THR A 408 -16.39 7.18 -9.56
N ARG A 409 -17.03 7.51 -8.46
CA ARG A 409 -17.80 8.76 -8.27
C ARG A 409 -17.09 9.62 -7.26
N VAL A 410 -16.68 10.82 -7.68
CA VAL A 410 -15.99 11.80 -6.83
C VAL A 410 -16.83 13.07 -6.74
N SER A 411 -17.03 13.55 -5.52
CA SER A 411 -17.66 14.82 -5.18
C SER A 411 -17.07 15.32 -3.85
N GLY A 412 -17.71 16.24 -3.16
CA GLY A 412 -17.20 16.75 -1.89
C GLY A 412 -18.24 17.56 -1.12
N TYR A 413 -17.76 18.51 -0.34
CA TYR A 413 -18.57 19.45 0.41
C TYR A 413 -18.26 20.87 -0.02
N THR A 414 -19.28 21.74 0.03
CA THR A 414 -19.09 23.17 0.07
C THR A 414 -18.90 23.57 1.53
N VAL A 415 -17.69 23.95 1.87
CA VAL A 415 -17.32 24.44 3.19
C VAL A 415 -17.31 25.97 3.12
N SER A 416 -18.04 26.65 3.99
CA SER A 416 -18.15 28.11 3.98
C SER A 416 -18.12 28.65 5.43
N PRO A 417 -17.29 29.68 5.72
CA PRO A 417 -16.36 30.33 4.79
C PRO A 417 -15.09 29.48 4.57
N ASN A 418 -14.50 29.55 3.37
CA ASN A 418 -13.22 28.95 2.99
C ASN A 418 -12.50 29.89 1.99
N ALA A 419 -12.52 31.19 2.27
CA ALA A 419 -11.76 32.18 1.51
C ALA A 419 -10.30 32.19 1.99
N ASN A 420 -9.36 32.51 1.12
CA ASN A 420 -7.93 32.60 1.45
C ASN A 420 -7.61 33.92 2.21
N PRO A 421 -7.74 33.99 3.55
CA PRO A 421 -7.60 35.18 4.31
C PRO A 421 -6.16 35.53 4.65
N VAL A 422 -5.87 36.81 4.81
CA VAL A 422 -4.71 37.26 5.59
C VAL A 422 -5.05 37.16 7.08
N CYS A 423 -4.43 36.21 7.78
CA CYS A 423 -4.69 35.92 9.19
C CYS A 423 -3.84 36.85 10.09
N THR A 424 -4.24 38.09 10.22
CA THR A 424 -3.50 39.11 11.02
C THR A 424 -3.58 38.90 12.53
N VAL A 425 -4.55 38.10 13.01
CA VAL A 425 -4.77 37.80 14.45
C VAL A 425 -5.03 36.30 14.61
N ALA A 426 -4.35 35.71 15.59
CA ALA A 426 -4.37 34.28 15.82
C ALA A 426 -5.67 33.73 16.43
N LYS A 427 -6.32 34.49 17.28
CA LYS A 427 -7.33 33.95 18.20
C LYS A 427 -8.74 34.08 17.64
N GLY A 428 -9.29 32.99 17.10
CA GLY A 428 -10.69 32.89 16.70
C GLY A 428 -11.13 33.92 15.66
N SER A 429 -10.17 34.54 14.97
CA SER A 429 -10.46 35.54 13.96
C SER A 429 -11.07 34.89 12.72
N LEU A 430 -11.94 35.64 12.05
CA LEU A 430 -12.63 35.19 10.83
C LEU A 430 -13.45 33.89 11.00
N GLY A 431 -14.14 33.76 12.17
CA GLY A 431 -15.05 32.63 12.40
C GLY A 431 -14.34 31.27 12.48
N GLY A 432 -13.10 31.21 13.01
CA GLY A 432 -12.34 30.01 13.19
C GLY A 432 -11.47 29.60 12.00
N GLN A 433 -11.40 30.40 10.93
CA GLN A 433 -10.58 30.12 9.75
C GLN A 433 -9.07 30.30 10.02
N CYS A 434 -8.69 31.13 11.00
CA CYS A 434 -7.30 31.38 11.35
C CYS A 434 -6.98 30.84 12.74
N THR A 435 -5.75 30.37 12.92
CA THR A 435 -5.24 29.90 14.22
C THR A 435 -3.80 30.35 14.44
N SER A 436 -3.32 30.22 15.68
CA SER A 436 -1.92 30.44 16.02
C SER A 436 -1.02 29.36 15.43
N LEU A 437 0.16 29.72 14.96
CA LEU A 437 1.17 28.74 14.56
C LEU A 437 1.72 28.01 15.79
N SER A 438 2.04 28.73 16.88
CA SER A 438 2.71 28.18 18.07
C SER A 438 1.76 27.55 19.08
N ASN A 439 0.48 27.94 19.08
CA ASN A 439 -0.52 27.44 20.03
C ASN A 439 -1.90 27.38 19.39
N PRO A 440 -2.13 26.50 18.42
CA PRO A 440 -3.44 26.31 17.82
C PRO A 440 -4.42 25.72 18.83
N ASN A 441 -5.69 26.11 18.72
CA ASN A 441 -6.74 25.53 19.54
C ASN A 441 -7.71 24.73 18.64
N PRO A 442 -7.69 23.38 18.68
CA PRO A 442 -8.59 22.55 17.87
C PRO A 442 -10.06 22.64 18.29
N ASP A 443 -10.37 23.22 19.45
CA ASP A 443 -11.72 23.44 19.97
C ASP A 443 -12.23 24.89 19.71
N ASP A 444 -11.54 25.67 18.86
CA ASP A 444 -12.00 27.00 18.46
C ASP A 444 -13.42 26.94 17.87
N ALA A 445 -14.24 27.90 18.23
CA ALA A 445 -15.57 28.01 17.65
C ALA A 445 -15.49 28.31 16.15
N TRP A 446 -16.11 27.45 15.36
CA TRP A 446 -16.25 27.64 13.91
C TRP A 446 -17.70 27.99 13.55
N ASN A 447 -17.90 29.16 13.00
CA ASN A 447 -19.22 29.71 12.66
C ASN A 447 -19.58 29.50 11.18
N GLY A 448 -19.13 28.39 10.62
CA GLY A 448 -19.34 28.06 9.22
C GLY A 448 -20.37 26.97 8.99
N SER A 449 -20.48 26.53 7.76
CA SER A 449 -21.33 25.43 7.31
C SER A 449 -20.57 24.43 6.43
N VAL A 450 -20.94 23.18 6.55
CA VAL A 450 -20.52 22.08 5.67
C VAL A 450 -21.76 21.56 4.97
N ALA A 451 -21.90 21.81 3.68
CA ALA A 451 -23.03 21.37 2.88
C ALA A 451 -22.58 20.38 1.81
N ARG A 452 -23.28 19.23 1.68
CA ARG A 452 -22.98 18.25 0.65
C ARG A 452 -23.05 18.87 -0.74
N ASN A 453 -21.98 18.74 -1.52
CA ASN A 453 -21.94 19.14 -2.92
C ASN A 453 -22.11 17.90 -3.79
N TYR A 454 -23.18 17.84 -4.58
CA TYR A 454 -23.48 16.72 -5.46
C TYR A 454 -22.91 16.91 -6.88
N ASN A 455 -22.32 18.06 -7.16
CA ASN A 455 -21.54 18.25 -8.37
C ASN A 455 -20.23 17.46 -8.27
N GLY A 456 -19.85 16.79 -9.33
CA GLY A 456 -18.66 15.95 -9.29
C GLY A 456 -18.46 15.21 -10.59
N THR A 457 -17.53 14.28 -10.54
CA THR A 457 -17.16 13.45 -11.69
C THR A 457 -17.52 12.00 -11.45
N ASN A 458 -18.13 11.37 -12.45
CA ASN A 458 -18.32 9.92 -12.53
C ASN A 458 -17.44 9.40 -13.66
N THR A 459 -16.41 8.63 -13.30
CA THR A 459 -15.49 7.98 -14.24
C THR A 459 -15.81 6.50 -14.29
N LYS A 460 -15.94 5.97 -15.50
CA LYS A 460 -16.09 4.53 -15.76
C LYS A 460 -14.96 4.07 -16.63
N ALA A 461 -14.44 2.88 -16.33
CA ALA A 461 -13.45 2.25 -17.17
C ALA A 461 -13.77 0.76 -17.37
N THR A 462 -13.35 0.24 -18.51
CA THR A 462 -13.39 -1.19 -18.83
C THR A 462 -12.04 -1.59 -19.36
N SER A 463 -11.45 -2.64 -18.78
CA SER A 463 -10.24 -3.24 -19.33
C SER A 463 -10.45 -4.70 -19.69
N ARG A 464 -9.76 -5.13 -20.74
CA ARG A 464 -9.73 -6.52 -21.22
C ARG A 464 -8.29 -6.85 -21.54
N ALA A 465 -7.84 -8.00 -21.07
CA ALA A 465 -6.46 -8.40 -21.29
C ALA A 465 -6.31 -9.89 -21.57
N ALA A 466 -5.25 -10.21 -22.31
CA ALA A 466 -4.72 -11.56 -22.45
C ALA A 466 -3.23 -11.55 -22.16
N TYR A 467 -2.73 -12.57 -21.47
CA TYR A 467 -1.32 -12.65 -21.09
C TYR A 467 -0.80 -14.08 -21.11
N VAL A 468 0.52 -14.17 -21.23
CA VAL A 468 1.28 -15.42 -21.10
C VAL A 468 2.63 -15.16 -20.47
N PHE A 469 3.01 -16.02 -19.54
CA PHE A 469 4.34 -16.09 -18.91
C PHE A 469 4.89 -17.48 -19.12
N ASP A 470 6.20 -17.59 -19.36
CA ASP A 470 6.88 -18.86 -19.49
C ASP A 470 8.31 -18.75 -18.97
N THR A 471 8.70 -19.69 -18.12
CA THR A 471 10.10 -19.93 -17.78
C THR A 471 10.55 -21.21 -18.44
N ILE A 472 11.51 -21.08 -19.36
CA ILE A 472 12.07 -22.16 -20.18
C ILE A 472 13.41 -22.57 -19.60
N GLU A 473 13.53 -23.82 -19.16
CA GLU A 473 14.82 -24.41 -18.77
C GLU A 473 15.59 -24.81 -20.03
N LEU A 474 16.52 -23.94 -20.50
CA LEU A 474 17.36 -24.19 -21.67
C LEU A 474 18.39 -25.30 -21.40
N ASP A 475 18.94 -25.32 -20.20
CA ASP A 475 19.72 -26.35 -19.57
C ASP A 475 19.74 -26.18 -18.04
N PRO A 476 20.36 -27.03 -17.23
CA PRO A 476 20.35 -26.89 -15.76
C PRO A 476 20.92 -25.58 -15.22
N LYS A 477 21.66 -24.82 -16.05
CA LYS A 477 22.33 -23.57 -15.66
C LYS A 477 21.69 -22.33 -16.31
N TRP A 478 20.84 -22.47 -17.31
CA TRP A 478 20.28 -21.35 -18.04
C TRP A 478 18.77 -21.40 -18.11
N LEU A 479 18.14 -20.35 -17.63
CA LEU A 479 16.68 -20.15 -17.71
C LEU A 479 16.40 -18.91 -18.55
N LEU A 480 15.37 -18.99 -19.40
CA LEU A 480 14.81 -17.87 -20.14
C LEU A 480 13.39 -17.61 -19.63
N ASN A 481 13.17 -16.43 -19.04
CA ASN A 481 11.86 -15.99 -18.59
C ASN A 481 11.27 -15.01 -19.58
N LEU A 482 10.04 -15.26 -20.02
CA LEU A 482 9.30 -14.43 -20.97
C LEU A 482 7.93 -14.11 -20.39
N GLY A 483 7.47 -12.89 -20.64
CA GLY A 483 6.10 -12.47 -20.30
C GLY A 483 5.56 -11.52 -21.34
N LEU A 484 4.33 -11.74 -21.78
CA LEU A 484 3.63 -10.92 -22.77
C LEU A 484 2.24 -10.62 -22.25
N ARG A 485 1.76 -9.39 -22.44
CA ARG A 485 0.39 -9.00 -22.14
C ARG A 485 -0.08 -7.94 -23.12
N TYR A 486 -1.30 -8.11 -23.60
CA TYR A 486 -2.03 -7.15 -24.40
C TYR A 486 -3.26 -6.68 -23.64
N ASP A 487 -3.45 -5.38 -23.56
CA ASP A 487 -4.57 -4.73 -22.87
C ASP A 487 -5.34 -3.81 -23.83
N THR A 488 -6.66 -3.77 -23.68
CA THR A 488 -7.52 -2.67 -24.14
C THR A 488 -8.08 -1.97 -22.91
N PHE A 489 -8.10 -0.65 -22.91
CA PHE A 489 -8.57 0.17 -21.80
C PHE A 489 -9.43 1.31 -22.32
N ASP A 490 -10.73 1.25 -22.05
CA ASP A 490 -11.73 2.24 -22.43
C ASP A 490 -12.15 3.01 -21.19
N THR A 491 -12.06 4.33 -21.17
CA THR A 491 -12.47 5.15 -20.01
C THR A 491 -13.33 6.34 -20.43
N GLN A 492 -14.29 6.69 -19.59
CA GLN A 492 -15.19 7.82 -19.77
C GLN A 492 -15.40 8.56 -18.46
N ALA A 493 -15.07 9.85 -18.45
CA ALA A 493 -15.34 10.76 -17.34
C ALA A 493 -16.53 11.68 -17.68
N ASN A 494 -17.57 11.65 -16.86
CA ASN A 494 -18.73 12.52 -16.94
C ASN A 494 -18.67 13.50 -15.76
N THR A 495 -18.38 14.75 -16.03
CA THR A 495 -18.33 15.80 -14.99
C THR A 495 -19.62 16.61 -15.01
N ASN A 496 -20.24 16.73 -13.84
CA ASN A 496 -21.38 17.62 -13.61
C ASN A 496 -20.88 18.78 -12.73
N ALA A 497 -20.66 19.93 -13.34
CA ALA A 497 -20.20 21.12 -12.67
C ALA A 497 -21.26 22.24 -12.76
N VAL A 498 -21.10 23.28 -11.93
CA VAL A 498 -21.99 24.45 -11.98
C VAL A 498 -21.99 25.13 -13.35
N ALA A 499 -20.86 25.07 -14.08
CA ALA A 499 -20.69 25.62 -15.43
C ALA A 499 -21.32 24.74 -16.54
N GLY A 500 -21.85 23.57 -16.21
CA GLY A 500 -22.46 22.64 -17.18
C GLY A 500 -21.95 21.21 -17.06
N ARG A 501 -22.35 20.38 -18.00
CA ARG A 501 -21.94 18.97 -18.11
C ARG A 501 -20.88 18.81 -19.19
N SER A 502 -19.87 18.00 -18.92
CA SER A 502 -18.87 17.60 -19.88
C SER A 502 -18.66 16.08 -19.85
N THR A 503 -18.32 15.53 -20.99
CA THR A 503 -17.97 14.11 -21.12
C THR A 503 -16.66 14.02 -21.89
N ILE A 504 -15.70 13.31 -21.33
CA ILE A 504 -14.43 13.00 -21.96
C ILE A 504 -14.33 11.48 -22.08
N LYS A 505 -13.85 10.98 -23.20
CA LYS A 505 -13.61 9.57 -23.45
C LYS A 505 -12.20 9.39 -23.93
N GLU A 506 -11.60 8.27 -23.55
CA GLU A 506 -10.28 7.87 -23.97
C GLU A 506 -10.24 6.36 -24.15
N ASP A 507 -9.73 5.92 -25.30
CA ASP A 507 -9.56 4.52 -25.65
C ASP A 507 -8.07 4.26 -25.87
N SER A 508 -7.51 3.27 -25.19
CA SER A 508 -6.09 2.93 -25.30
C SER A 508 -5.91 1.44 -25.53
N GLN A 509 -4.90 1.11 -26.32
CA GLN A 509 -4.46 -0.26 -26.54
C GLN A 509 -2.94 -0.28 -26.37
N PHE A 510 -2.45 -1.26 -25.62
CA PHE A 510 -1.01 -1.35 -25.39
C PHE A 510 -0.55 -2.79 -25.17
N PHE A 511 0.69 -3.00 -25.56
CA PHE A 511 1.37 -4.28 -25.44
C PHE A 511 2.56 -4.12 -24.50
N ASN A 512 2.59 -4.93 -23.43
CA ASN A 512 3.69 -4.95 -22.49
C ASN A 512 4.37 -6.31 -22.52
N TRP A 513 5.69 -6.30 -22.33
CA TRP A 513 6.47 -7.52 -22.33
C TRP A 513 7.64 -7.43 -21.36
N GLN A 514 8.13 -8.59 -21.01
CA GLN A 514 9.36 -8.76 -20.25
C GLN A 514 10.14 -9.92 -20.81
N ALA A 515 11.46 -9.83 -20.72
CA ALA A 515 12.38 -10.92 -21.00
C ALA A 515 13.50 -10.89 -19.97
N GLY A 516 13.89 -12.06 -19.48
CA GLY A 516 14.96 -12.21 -18.53
C GLY A 516 15.77 -13.48 -18.81
N LEU A 517 17.07 -13.34 -18.83
CA LEU A 517 17.99 -14.47 -18.92
C LEU A 517 18.64 -14.67 -17.55
N VAL A 518 18.58 -15.89 -17.04
CA VAL A 518 19.13 -16.27 -15.74
C VAL A 518 20.23 -17.30 -15.94
N TRP A 519 21.40 -17.02 -15.40
CA TRP A 519 22.49 -17.96 -15.29
C TRP A 519 22.65 -18.43 -13.85
N LYS A 520 22.68 -19.74 -13.66
CA LYS A 520 22.86 -20.42 -12.37
C LYS A 520 24.29 -20.94 -12.25
N PRO A 521 25.22 -20.17 -11.66
CA PRO A 521 26.58 -20.67 -11.40
C PRO A 521 26.55 -21.83 -10.40
N LEU A 522 25.59 -21.82 -9.46
CA LEU A 522 25.29 -22.83 -8.46
C LEU A 522 23.77 -23.07 -8.40
N GLU A 523 23.34 -24.18 -7.83
CA GLU A 523 21.90 -24.49 -7.68
C GLU A 523 21.15 -23.43 -6.84
N ASN A 524 21.82 -22.89 -5.83
CA ASN A 524 21.32 -21.89 -4.88
C ASN A 524 21.73 -20.44 -5.22
N ALA A 525 22.19 -20.18 -6.44
CA ALA A 525 22.62 -18.85 -6.87
C ALA A 525 22.24 -18.56 -8.32
N SER A 526 21.88 -17.31 -8.59
CA SER A 526 21.59 -16.84 -9.93
C SER A 526 22.22 -15.47 -10.20
N ILE A 527 22.56 -15.25 -11.46
CA ILE A 527 22.88 -13.94 -12.05
C ILE A 527 21.92 -13.75 -13.21
N TYR A 528 21.27 -12.62 -13.28
CA TYR A 528 20.28 -12.37 -14.31
C TYR A 528 20.44 -10.99 -14.96
N ALA A 529 20.00 -10.92 -16.21
CA ALA A 529 19.76 -9.67 -16.91
C ALA A 529 18.31 -9.65 -17.39
N SER A 530 17.62 -8.54 -17.23
CA SER A 530 16.22 -8.44 -17.64
C SER A 530 15.88 -7.08 -18.26
N TYR A 531 14.84 -7.14 -19.08
CA TYR A 531 14.17 -6.01 -19.69
C TYR A 531 12.67 -6.12 -19.45
N ALA A 532 12.03 -5.03 -19.07
CA ALA A 532 10.58 -5.00 -18.84
C ALA A 532 9.99 -3.67 -19.28
N THR A 533 8.72 -3.70 -19.72
CA THR A 533 7.96 -2.52 -20.12
C THR A 533 6.72 -2.31 -19.26
N SER A 534 6.24 -1.07 -19.19
CA SER A 534 4.91 -0.74 -18.71
C SER A 534 4.29 0.42 -19.49
N ALA A 535 2.95 0.47 -19.49
CA ALA A 535 2.18 1.51 -20.13
C ALA A 535 1.14 2.10 -19.16
N THR A 536 1.02 3.45 -19.14
CA THR A 536 0.05 4.17 -18.31
C THR A 536 -0.89 4.97 -19.22
N PRO A 537 -2.10 4.47 -19.50
CA PRO A 537 -3.07 5.18 -20.33
C PRO A 537 -3.64 6.40 -19.62
N ALA A 538 -4.21 7.35 -20.37
CA ALA A 538 -4.94 8.47 -19.80
C ALA A 538 -6.13 7.97 -18.97
N GLY A 539 -6.36 8.59 -17.81
CA GLY A 539 -7.43 8.16 -16.89
C GLY A 539 -7.20 6.81 -16.21
N GLY A 540 -5.97 6.30 -16.22
CA GLY A 540 -5.61 4.99 -15.65
C GLY A 540 -5.92 4.83 -14.16
N LEU A 541 -6.00 5.92 -13.39
CA LEU A 541 -6.44 5.92 -11.98
C LEU A 541 -7.97 5.98 -11.79
N VAL A 542 -8.75 5.97 -12.88
CA VAL A 542 -10.23 5.92 -12.89
C VAL A 542 -10.86 6.97 -11.94
N GLY A 543 -10.37 8.23 -11.99
CA GLY A 543 -10.88 9.34 -11.17
C GLY A 543 -10.33 9.43 -9.75
N GLU A 544 -9.46 8.52 -9.33
CA GLU A 544 -8.73 8.60 -8.08
C GLU A 544 -7.32 9.15 -8.33
N GLY A 545 -7.11 10.41 -8.01
CA GLY A 545 -5.84 11.12 -8.21
C GLY A 545 -5.86 12.07 -9.39
N SER A 546 -5.07 13.14 -9.29
CA SER A 546 -4.99 14.21 -10.28
C SER A 546 -3.57 14.44 -10.80
N ASP A 547 -2.55 13.86 -10.15
CA ASP A 547 -1.17 14.15 -10.49
C ASP A 547 -0.75 13.39 -11.75
N GLY A 548 -0.70 14.14 -12.85
CA GLY A 548 -0.14 13.66 -14.12
C GLY A 548 -1.10 12.84 -15.01
N ASN A 549 -2.32 12.52 -14.58
CA ASN A 549 -3.20 11.66 -15.39
C ASN A 549 -4.70 12.01 -15.36
N PRO A 550 -5.12 13.29 -15.34
CA PRO A 550 -6.55 13.60 -15.26
C PRO A 550 -7.22 13.52 -16.63
N LEU A 551 -8.36 12.86 -16.69
CA LEU A 551 -9.40 13.19 -17.64
C LEU A 551 -10.17 14.40 -17.08
N SER A 552 -9.67 15.62 -17.28
CA SER A 552 -10.33 16.83 -16.79
C SER A 552 -10.96 17.65 -17.90
N ALA A 553 -12.19 18.14 -17.67
CA ALA A 553 -12.85 19.05 -18.58
C ALA A 553 -12.03 20.34 -18.75
N GLY A 554 -11.67 20.67 -19.99
CA GLY A 554 -10.91 21.87 -20.37
C GLY A 554 -9.48 21.64 -20.81
N ALA A 555 -8.94 20.45 -20.66
CA ALA A 555 -7.66 20.07 -21.28
C ALA A 555 -7.93 19.32 -22.60
N ALA A 556 -7.22 19.64 -23.66
CA ALA A 556 -7.21 18.85 -24.90
C ALA A 556 -6.44 17.56 -24.61
N THR A 557 -7.17 16.48 -24.25
CA THR A 557 -6.59 15.18 -23.91
C THR A 557 -6.92 14.10 -24.93
N SER A 558 -7.67 14.43 -26.00
CA SER A 558 -8.26 13.47 -26.91
C SER A 558 -7.28 12.68 -27.79
N ASP A 559 -5.99 13.04 -27.80
CA ASP A 559 -4.99 12.40 -28.66
C ASP A 559 -3.73 11.98 -27.87
N LEU A 560 -3.83 11.88 -26.53
CA LEU A 560 -2.70 11.51 -25.70
C LEU A 560 -2.45 10.00 -25.77
N GLN A 561 -1.25 9.62 -26.13
CA GLN A 561 -0.79 8.23 -26.12
C GLN A 561 -0.55 7.76 -24.66
N PRO A 562 -0.57 6.48 -24.39
CA PRO A 562 -0.09 5.94 -23.11
C PRO A 562 1.34 6.40 -22.83
N GLU A 563 1.62 6.75 -21.58
CA GLU A 563 2.99 6.94 -21.11
C GLU A 563 3.68 5.58 -21.09
N GLU A 564 4.91 5.51 -21.56
CA GLU A 564 5.67 4.26 -21.66
C GLU A 564 6.84 4.27 -20.69
N THR A 565 7.09 3.13 -20.06
CA THR A 565 8.24 2.93 -19.18
C THR A 565 9.00 1.69 -19.59
N VAL A 566 10.33 1.81 -19.62
CA VAL A 566 11.24 0.69 -19.84
C VAL A 566 12.23 0.57 -18.69
N ASN A 567 12.64 -0.66 -18.39
CA ASN A 567 13.62 -0.94 -17.35
C ASN A 567 14.64 -1.96 -17.85
N TYR A 568 15.89 -1.66 -17.56
CA TYR A 568 17.04 -2.55 -17.71
C TYR A 568 17.54 -2.91 -16.31
N GLU A 569 17.68 -4.18 -16.01
CA GLU A 569 18.15 -4.61 -14.70
C GLU A 569 19.15 -5.76 -14.84
N LEU A 570 20.25 -5.65 -14.09
CA LEU A 570 21.24 -6.70 -13.90
C LEU A 570 21.33 -6.99 -12.41
N GLY A 571 21.17 -8.26 -12.02
CA GLY A 571 21.18 -8.60 -10.62
C GLY A 571 21.73 -10.00 -10.33
N THR A 572 21.86 -10.28 -9.05
CA THR A 572 22.29 -11.58 -8.54
C THR A 572 21.52 -11.92 -7.27
N LYS A 573 21.25 -13.21 -7.08
CA LYS A 573 20.54 -13.73 -5.91
C LYS A 573 21.24 -14.97 -5.40
N TRP A 574 21.31 -15.11 -4.09
CA TRP A 574 22.03 -16.18 -3.40
C TRP A 574 21.22 -16.66 -2.21
N ASP A 575 20.87 -17.94 -2.18
CA ASP A 575 20.26 -18.59 -1.03
C ASP A 575 21.34 -19.39 -0.30
N LEU A 576 21.71 -18.91 0.88
CA LEU A 576 22.84 -19.39 1.66
C LEU A 576 22.37 -20.21 2.87
N PHE A 577 23.30 -21.01 3.45
CA PHE A 577 23.06 -21.79 4.68
C PHE A 577 21.89 -22.78 4.56
N HIS A 578 21.81 -23.49 3.43
CA HIS A 578 20.70 -24.41 3.08
C HIS A 578 19.36 -23.65 2.99
N ASP A 579 19.35 -22.62 2.16
CA ASP A 579 18.19 -21.78 1.80
C ASP A 579 17.56 -21.04 2.98
N ARG A 580 18.35 -20.78 4.06
CA ARG A 580 17.87 -20.05 5.23
C ARG A 580 18.10 -18.53 5.18
N LEU A 581 19.02 -18.08 4.32
CA LEU A 581 19.35 -16.67 4.14
C LEU A 581 19.40 -16.33 2.66
N SER A 582 18.50 -15.47 2.22
CA SER A 582 18.52 -14.93 0.86
C SER A 582 19.24 -13.59 0.82
N LEU A 583 20.18 -13.44 -0.11
CA LEU A 583 20.88 -12.19 -0.42
C LEU A 583 20.57 -11.82 -1.86
N THR A 584 20.21 -10.55 -2.10
CA THR A 584 19.99 -10.04 -3.45
C THR A 584 20.73 -8.73 -3.68
N ALA A 585 21.22 -8.53 -4.90
CA ALA A 585 21.78 -7.27 -5.36
C ALA A 585 21.35 -7.01 -6.80
N ALA A 586 21.00 -5.77 -7.11
CA ALA A 586 20.63 -5.37 -8.46
C ALA A 586 21.09 -3.95 -8.75
N VAL A 587 21.42 -3.69 -10.01
CA VAL A 587 21.59 -2.37 -10.61
C VAL A 587 20.57 -2.22 -11.72
N PHE A 588 19.98 -1.03 -11.85
CA PHE A 588 18.91 -0.84 -12.82
C PHE A 588 18.89 0.58 -13.37
N ARG A 589 18.27 0.71 -14.53
CA ARG A 589 17.84 1.99 -15.14
C ARG A 589 16.39 1.86 -15.55
N THR A 590 15.57 2.79 -15.07
CA THR A 590 14.15 2.93 -15.45
C THR A 590 13.96 4.27 -16.15
N GLU A 591 13.46 4.24 -17.37
CA GLU A 591 13.16 5.41 -18.19
C GLU A 591 11.67 5.47 -18.46
N LYS A 592 11.02 6.58 -18.12
CA LYS A 592 9.62 6.86 -18.44
C LYS A 592 9.55 7.95 -19.47
N GLN A 593 8.93 7.64 -20.58
CA GLN A 593 8.81 8.50 -21.78
C GLN A 593 7.35 8.84 -22.06
N ASN A 594 7.11 9.79 -22.95
CA ASN A 594 5.77 10.24 -23.32
C ASN A 594 4.95 10.70 -22.10
N THR A 595 5.61 11.17 -21.03
CA THR A 595 4.90 11.72 -19.87
C THR A 595 4.15 12.97 -20.29
N ARG A 596 2.94 13.11 -19.78
CA ARG A 596 2.08 14.25 -20.09
C ARG A 596 2.61 15.48 -19.40
N VAL A 597 2.91 16.49 -20.17
CA VAL A 597 3.40 17.77 -19.70
C VAL A 597 2.51 18.89 -20.21
N LEU A 598 2.31 19.91 -19.39
CA LEU A 598 1.58 21.10 -19.77
C LEU A 598 2.47 21.95 -20.65
N VAL A 599 2.06 22.24 -21.88
CA VAL A 599 2.81 23.06 -22.84
C VAL A 599 2.26 24.49 -22.97
N ASP A 600 1.00 24.69 -22.63
CA ASP A 600 0.37 26.00 -22.44
C ASP A 600 -0.74 25.89 -21.37
N ALA A 601 -1.48 26.97 -21.11
CA ALA A 601 -2.48 27.05 -20.03
C ALA A 601 -3.58 25.96 -20.10
N LEU A 602 -3.77 25.31 -21.24
CA LEU A 602 -4.88 24.38 -21.51
C LEU A 602 -4.48 23.10 -22.26
N THR A 603 -3.23 23.02 -22.76
CA THR A 603 -2.79 21.93 -23.65
C THR A 603 -1.79 21.04 -22.97
N TYR A 604 -2.07 19.74 -22.94
CA TYR A 604 -1.14 18.68 -22.56
C TYR A 604 -0.57 18.01 -23.81
N GLU A 605 0.70 17.66 -23.77
CA GLU A 605 1.38 16.87 -24.80
C GLU A 605 2.18 15.73 -24.17
N ASN A 606 2.41 14.66 -24.92
CA ASN A 606 3.31 13.55 -24.56
C ASN A 606 4.76 13.93 -24.90
N ALA A 607 5.36 14.83 -24.12
CA ALA A 607 6.68 15.38 -24.39
C ALA A 607 7.66 15.25 -23.22
N GLY A 608 7.20 14.78 -22.06
CA GLY A 608 8.04 14.65 -20.88
C GLY A 608 8.82 13.33 -20.83
N GLU A 609 9.94 13.39 -20.12
CA GLU A 609 10.82 12.25 -19.86
C GLU A 609 11.35 12.29 -18.43
N SER A 610 11.41 11.14 -17.76
CA SER A 610 12.06 10.99 -16.45
C SER A 610 12.86 9.70 -16.40
N GLN A 611 13.95 9.71 -15.64
CA GLN A 611 14.89 8.60 -15.51
C GLN A 611 15.23 8.36 -14.04
N VAL A 612 15.41 7.10 -13.68
CA VAL A 612 15.93 6.68 -12.36
C VAL A 612 16.97 5.61 -12.55
N ASP A 613 18.21 5.90 -12.15
CA ASP A 613 19.29 4.93 -12.00
C ASP A 613 19.39 4.50 -10.55
N GLY A 614 19.62 3.21 -10.29
CA GLY A 614 19.65 2.78 -8.91
C GLY A 614 20.43 1.50 -8.63
N ILE A 615 20.71 1.33 -7.33
CA ILE A 615 21.31 0.12 -6.76
C ILE A 615 20.43 -0.36 -5.62
N GLU A 616 20.14 -1.64 -5.57
CA GLU A 616 19.35 -2.27 -4.51
C GLU A 616 20.10 -3.46 -3.95
N LEU A 617 20.12 -3.55 -2.62
CA LEU A 617 20.67 -4.66 -1.87
C LEU A 617 19.63 -5.14 -0.87
N SER A 618 19.47 -6.46 -0.67
CA SER A 618 18.64 -6.98 0.41
C SER A 618 19.20 -8.26 1.02
N ALA A 619 18.82 -8.50 2.27
CA ALA A 619 19.11 -9.71 3.02
C ALA A 619 17.89 -10.09 3.85
N SER A 620 17.41 -11.34 3.73
CA SER A 620 16.28 -11.85 4.51
C SER A 620 16.50 -13.29 4.93
N GLY A 621 16.28 -13.59 6.23
CA GLY A 621 16.39 -14.96 6.76
C GLY A 621 17.26 -15.10 7.99
N LYS A 622 17.79 -16.30 8.20
CA LYS A 622 18.56 -16.70 9.38
C LYS A 622 20.07 -16.63 9.12
N LEU A 623 20.78 -15.80 9.86
CA LEU A 623 22.25 -15.81 9.92
C LEU A 623 22.76 -16.99 10.75
N THR A 624 22.06 -17.30 11.84
CA THR A 624 22.25 -18.50 12.67
C THR A 624 20.89 -19.03 13.10
N GLU A 625 20.83 -20.15 13.81
CA GLU A 625 19.56 -20.66 14.33
C GLU A 625 18.82 -19.68 15.26
N GLN A 626 19.56 -18.81 15.95
CA GLN A 626 19.00 -17.83 16.87
C GLN A 626 18.87 -16.43 16.28
N TRP A 627 19.53 -16.14 15.17
CA TRP A 627 19.66 -14.78 14.65
C TRP A 627 19.04 -14.62 13.28
N GLN A 628 17.99 -13.82 13.18
CA GLN A 628 17.32 -13.47 11.93
C GLN A 628 17.56 -12.02 11.53
N VAL A 629 17.56 -11.75 10.24
CA VAL A 629 17.73 -10.43 9.66
C VAL A 629 16.72 -10.22 8.52
N PHE A 630 16.16 -9.02 8.44
CA PHE A 630 15.41 -8.48 7.31
C PHE A 630 15.93 -7.08 7.04
N ALA A 631 16.72 -6.91 5.99
CA ALA A 631 17.45 -5.68 5.74
C ALA A 631 17.49 -5.35 4.26
N GLY A 632 17.63 -4.07 3.97
CA GLY A 632 17.85 -3.61 2.61
C GLY A 632 18.43 -2.22 2.54
N TYR A 633 19.03 -1.91 1.40
CA TYR A 633 19.54 -0.59 1.04
C TYR A 633 19.18 -0.29 -0.41
N THR A 634 18.75 0.93 -0.66
CA THR A 634 18.44 1.42 -2.00
C THR A 634 19.09 2.79 -2.21
N TYR A 635 19.81 2.93 -3.30
CA TYR A 635 20.30 4.19 -3.85
C TYR A 635 19.53 4.49 -5.12
N LEU A 636 19.01 5.73 -5.26
CA LEU A 636 18.26 6.22 -6.41
C LEU A 636 18.86 7.56 -6.87
N ASP A 637 19.24 7.62 -8.13
CA ASP A 637 19.57 8.87 -8.82
C ASP A 637 18.47 9.15 -9.84
N SER A 638 17.57 10.09 -9.50
CA SER A 638 16.37 10.39 -10.28
C SER A 638 16.45 11.76 -10.90
N GLU A 639 16.00 11.88 -12.15
CA GLU A 639 16.04 13.11 -12.92
C GLU A 639 14.77 13.29 -13.77
N LEU A 640 14.26 14.51 -13.81
CA LEU A 640 13.30 14.98 -14.80
C LEU A 640 14.09 15.37 -16.06
N VAL A 641 14.25 14.46 -17.01
CA VAL A 641 15.08 14.64 -18.22
C VAL A 641 14.46 15.69 -19.16
N LYS A 642 13.13 15.64 -19.30
CA LYS A 642 12.34 16.67 -19.99
C LYS A 642 11.09 16.97 -19.17
N SER A 643 10.90 18.24 -18.82
CA SER A 643 9.71 18.70 -18.11
C SER A 643 8.97 19.76 -18.93
N GLY A 644 7.64 19.82 -18.78
CA GLY A 644 6.82 20.89 -19.35
C GLY A 644 6.93 22.20 -18.59
N LEU A 645 6.08 23.13 -18.94
CA LEU A 645 5.98 24.42 -18.26
C LEU A 645 5.46 24.21 -16.82
N ASN A 646 6.01 24.97 -15.88
CA ASN A 646 5.48 25.02 -14.52
C ASN A 646 4.12 25.73 -14.54
N GLY A 647 3.03 24.96 -14.49
CA GLY A 647 1.68 25.50 -14.47
C GLY A 647 0.99 25.20 -13.15
N ARG A 648 0.53 26.25 -12.45
CA ARG A 648 -0.32 26.14 -11.27
C ARG A 648 -1.51 27.09 -11.40
N ASN A 649 -2.72 26.54 -11.28
CA ASN A 649 -3.97 27.32 -11.33
C ASN A 649 -4.10 28.22 -12.58
N GLY A 650 -3.70 27.75 -13.77
CA GLY A 650 -3.80 28.50 -15.02
C GLY A 650 -2.76 29.61 -15.18
N VAL A 651 -1.77 29.71 -14.31
CA VAL A 651 -0.61 30.59 -14.46
C VAL A 651 0.58 29.72 -14.88
N VAL A 652 0.99 29.88 -16.14
CA VAL A 652 2.16 29.21 -16.73
C VAL A 652 3.37 30.11 -16.51
N SER A 653 4.36 29.65 -15.77
CA SER A 653 5.65 30.33 -15.63
C SER A 653 6.71 29.63 -16.48
N ALA A 654 7.50 30.40 -17.20
CA ALA A 654 8.66 29.90 -17.94
C ALA A 654 9.73 29.47 -16.94
N GLY A 655 9.77 28.20 -16.60
CA GLY A 655 10.80 27.57 -15.77
C GLY A 655 10.77 26.08 -16.04
N SER A 656 11.81 25.55 -16.63
CA SER A 656 11.96 24.12 -16.83
C SER A 656 12.38 23.48 -15.51
N ASN A 657 11.71 22.39 -15.10
CA ASN A 657 12.16 21.52 -14.00
C ASN A 657 13.17 20.46 -14.49
N THR A 658 13.64 20.59 -15.73
CA THR A 658 14.63 19.68 -16.32
C THR A 658 15.91 19.70 -15.49
N GLY A 659 16.43 18.52 -15.17
CA GLY A 659 17.58 18.31 -14.30
C GLY A 659 17.24 18.21 -12.82
N ASN A 660 15.99 18.47 -12.43
CA ASN A 660 15.57 18.35 -11.04
C ASN A 660 15.33 16.89 -10.64
N GLN A 661 15.51 16.62 -9.34
CA GLN A 661 15.16 15.34 -8.73
C GLN A 661 13.64 15.13 -8.74
N MET A 662 13.19 13.90 -8.95
CA MET A 662 11.77 13.56 -8.88
C MET A 662 11.21 13.72 -7.44
N PRO A 663 9.97 14.21 -7.28
CA PRO A 663 9.32 14.28 -5.96
C PRO A 663 9.21 12.91 -5.29
N ASN A 664 9.16 12.90 -3.96
CA ASN A 664 9.04 11.70 -3.12
C ASN A 664 10.13 10.62 -3.38
N THR A 665 11.28 11.00 -3.93
CA THR A 665 12.37 10.09 -4.28
C THR A 665 13.61 10.39 -3.44
N PRO A 666 13.89 9.63 -2.37
CA PRO A 666 15.11 9.80 -1.60
C PRO A 666 16.31 9.25 -2.36
N LYS A 667 17.48 9.90 -2.27
CA LYS A 667 18.72 9.36 -2.85
C LYS A 667 19.16 8.08 -2.16
N ASN A 668 19.08 8.04 -0.84
CA ASN A 668 19.46 6.89 -0.04
C ASN A 668 18.32 6.48 0.89
N SER A 669 18.07 5.21 0.97
CA SER A 669 17.20 4.63 2.00
C SER A 669 17.77 3.30 2.49
N PHE A 670 17.63 3.06 3.79
CA PHE A 670 18.12 1.87 4.45
C PHE A 670 17.10 1.39 5.46
N SER A 671 16.88 0.09 5.51
CA SER A 671 16.09 -0.57 6.54
C SER A 671 16.85 -1.76 7.10
N LEU A 672 16.82 -1.91 8.39
CA LEU A 672 17.30 -3.09 9.10
C LEU A 672 16.28 -3.43 10.18
N TRP A 673 15.81 -4.65 10.18
CA TRP A 673 15.15 -5.30 11.30
C TRP A 673 15.86 -6.59 11.61
N THR A 674 16.17 -6.85 12.89
CA THR A 674 16.87 -8.06 13.29
C THR A 674 16.34 -8.56 14.63
N THR A 675 16.32 -9.88 14.81
CA THR A 675 15.89 -10.53 16.05
C THR A 675 16.92 -11.58 16.46
N TYR A 676 17.09 -11.73 17.78
CA TYR A 676 17.98 -12.70 18.39
C TYR A 676 17.29 -13.44 19.53
N ALA A 677 17.21 -14.75 19.43
CA ALA A 677 16.66 -15.63 20.47
C ALA A 677 17.72 -15.84 21.56
N ILE A 678 17.67 -15.04 22.63
CA ILE A 678 18.60 -15.14 23.78
C ILE A 678 18.42 -16.48 24.49
N THR A 679 17.18 -16.95 24.62
CA THR A 679 16.80 -18.24 25.15
C THR A 679 15.63 -18.79 24.33
N PRO A 680 15.25 -20.08 24.49
CA PRO A 680 14.06 -20.60 23.81
C PRO A 680 12.75 -19.87 24.15
N LYS A 681 12.75 -19.04 25.22
CA LYS A 681 11.60 -18.26 25.64
C LYS A 681 11.71 -16.76 25.39
N LEU A 682 12.92 -16.21 25.26
CA LEU A 682 13.15 -14.78 25.14
C LEU A 682 13.82 -14.46 23.83
N THR A 683 13.12 -13.71 23.00
CA THR A 683 13.65 -13.11 21.77
C THR A 683 13.68 -11.60 21.93
N VAL A 684 14.77 -10.97 21.56
CA VAL A 684 14.91 -9.51 21.46
C VAL A 684 15.10 -9.11 20.02
N GLY A 685 14.66 -7.94 19.65
CA GLY A 685 14.81 -7.42 18.31
C GLY A 685 14.95 -5.91 18.28
N GLY A 686 15.40 -5.42 17.14
CA GLY A 686 15.50 -3.98 16.91
C GLY A 686 15.67 -3.66 15.44
N GLY A 687 15.36 -2.42 15.09
CA GLY A 687 15.42 -1.91 13.74
C GLY A 687 16.00 -0.52 13.66
N ALA A 688 16.56 -0.21 12.50
CA ALA A 688 17.01 1.12 12.10
C ALA A 688 16.48 1.40 10.69
N PHE A 689 15.81 2.54 10.53
CA PHE A 689 15.18 2.95 9.28
C PHE A 689 15.65 4.35 8.92
N TYR A 690 16.37 4.48 7.82
CA TYR A 690 16.88 5.74 7.30
C TYR A 690 16.23 6.06 5.97
N VAL A 691 15.81 7.30 5.82
CA VAL A 691 15.35 7.88 4.55
C VAL A 691 16.03 9.23 4.38
N ASP A 692 16.62 9.45 3.23
CA ASP A 692 17.21 10.72 2.84
C ASP A 692 16.14 11.80 2.67
N GLU A 693 16.53 13.07 2.51
CA GLU A 693 15.57 14.12 2.22
C GLU A 693 14.78 13.83 0.94
N VAL A 694 13.53 14.25 0.89
CA VAL A 694 12.68 14.13 -0.30
C VAL A 694 12.02 15.45 -0.62
N TYR A 695 11.99 15.80 -1.90
CA TYR A 695 11.25 16.95 -2.39
C TYR A 695 9.76 16.67 -2.50
N GLY A 696 8.93 17.66 -2.20
CA GLY A 696 7.49 17.58 -2.33
C GLY A 696 6.97 17.96 -3.72
N ASP A 697 7.79 18.66 -4.53
CA ASP A 697 7.40 19.19 -5.83
C ASP A 697 8.50 19.00 -6.88
N ALA A 698 8.10 19.03 -8.16
CA ALA A 698 9.03 18.92 -9.30
C ALA A 698 10.00 20.11 -9.43
N GLY A 699 9.69 21.24 -8.82
CA GLY A 699 10.58 22.41 -8.75
C GLY A 699 11.69 22.29 -7.72
N ASN A 700 11.68 21.25 -6.89
CA ASN A 700 12.56 21.06 -5.74
C ASN A 700 12.55 22.25 -4.76
N THR A 701 11.39 22.89 -4.62
CA THR A 701 11.22 24.12 -3.85
C THR A 701 10.80 23.87 -2.40
N VAL A 702 10.17 22.75 -2.11
CA VAL A 702 9.82 22.29 -0.76
C VAL A 702 10.34 20.87 -0.53
N TYR A 703 10.78 20.59 0.69
CA TYR A 703 11.32 19.28 1.04
C TYR A 703 11.03 18.89 2.49
N VAL A 704 11.11 17.60 2.79
CA VAL A 704 11.15 17.07 4.14
C VAL A 704 12.58 16.57 4.43
N PRO A 705 13.16 16.92 5.60
CA PRO A 705 14.52 16.53 5.96
C PRO A 705 14.68 15.02 6.11
N SER A 706 15.90 14.54 5.91
CA SER A 706 16.28 13.16 6.21
C SER A 706 16.07 12.79 7.67
N TYR A 707 15.81 11.51 7.91
CA TYR A 707 15.63 11.00 9.27
C TYR A 707 16.20 9.59 9.44
N THR A 708 16.54 9.28 10.70
CA THR A 708 16.77 7.92 11.16
C THR A 708 15.83 7.63 12.31
N ARG A 709 15.06 6.54 12.20
CA ARG A 709 14.19 6.04 13.25
C ARG A 709 14.75 4.72 13.77
N TYR A 710 14.69 4.51 15.07
CA TYR A 710 15.06 3.27 15.73
C TYR A 710 13.85 2.67 16.42
N ASP A 711 13.67 1.37 16.29
CA ASP A 711 12.62 0.61 16.96
C ASP A 711 13.25 -0.55 17.74
N ALA A 712 12.58 -1.00 18.81
CA ALA A 712 13.03 -2.12 19.63
C ALA A 712 11.88 -3.04 19.99
N MET A 713 12.18 -4.33 20.20
CA MET A 713 11.22 -5.36 20.57
C MET A 713 11.81 -6.34 21.57
N ALA A 714 10.95 -6.84 22.49
CA ALA A 714 11.23 -8.01 23.31
C ALA A 714 10.00 -8.90 23.37
N SER A 715 10.12 -10.16 23.00
CA SER A 715 9.07 -11.16 23.04
C SER A 715 9.41 -12.27 24.01
N TYR A 716 8.48 -12.64 24.89
CA TYR A 716 8.64 -13.66 25.90
C TYR A 716 7.50 -14.69 25.84
N LYS A 717 7.86 -15.96 25.62
CA LYS A 717 6.92 -17.08 25.67
C LYS A 717 6.58 -17.40 27.13
N LEU A 718 5.46 -16.86 27.61
CA LEU A 718 5.03 -17.04 29.01
C LEU A 718 4.62 -18.50 29.26
N THR A 719 3.83 -19.06 28.36
CA THR A 719 3.43 -20.48 28.33
C THR A 719 3.59 -21.04 26.91
N ARG A 720 3.14 -22.26 26.66
CA ARG A 720 3.10 -22.81 25.29
C ARG A 720 2.07 -22.10 24.41
N ASN A 721 1.08 -21.49 25.01
CA ASN A 721 -0.08 -20.91 24.33
C ASN A 721 -0.19 -19.39 24.51
N VAL A 722 0.73 -18.76 25.24
CA VAL A 722 0.66 -17.32 25.55
C VAL A 722 2.03 -16.68 25.39
N ASP A 723 2.11 -15.68 24.53
CA ASP A 723 3.29 -14.85 24.32
C ASP A 723 3.02 -13.41 24.75
N LEU A 724 4.02 -12.76 25.34
CA LEU A 724 4.04 -11.35 25.64
C LEU A 724 5.09 -10.67 24.76
N GLN A 725 4.71 -9.61 24.06
CA GLN A 725 5.62 -8.84 23.23
C GLN A 725 5.52 -7.36 23.56
N LEU A 726 6.66 -6.75 23.85
CA LEU A 726 6.82 -5.31 24.02
C LEU A 726 7.51 -4.75 22.77
N ASN A 727 6.89 -3.79 22.11
CA ASN A 727 7.48 -3.00 21.05
C ASN A 727 7.59 -1.55 21.49
N VAL A 728 8.73 -0.93 21.20
CA VAL A 728 8.92 0.52 21.31
C VAL A 728 9.30 1.04 19.93
N GLN A 729 8.36 1.69 19.28
CA GLN A 729 8.54 2.31 17.97
C GLN A 729 9.05 3.74 18.16
N ASN A 730 9.91 4.21 17.25
CA ASN A 730 10.57 5.52 17.34
C ASN A 730 11.22 5.73 18.73
N LEU A 731 12.11 4.82 19.12
CA LEU A 731 12.72 4.72 20.45
C LEU A 731 13.35 6.04 20.93
N THR A 732 13.92 6.81 20.02
CA THR A 732 14.58 8.10 20.32
C THR A 732 13.63 9.29 20.33
N ASP A 733 12.34 9.09 20.11
CA ASP A 733 11.31 10.13 19.99
C ASP A 733 11.67 11.20 18.94
N LYS A 734 12.20 10.75 17.81
CA LYS A 734 12.60 11.63 16.71
C LYS A 734 11.38 12.25 16.06
N THR A 735 11.30 13.58 16.02
CA THR A 735 10.36 14.29 15.17
C THR A 735 10.84 14.20 13.72
N TYR A 736 10.01 13.65 12.81
CA TYR A 736 10.31 13.54 11.39
C TYR A 736 9.02 13.60 10.56
N TYR A 737 9.18 13.80 9.27
CA TYR A 737 8.08 13.90 8.31
C TYR A 737 8.19 12.73 7.33
N ASP A 738 7.10 12.02 7.12
CA ASP A 738 7.06 10.83 6.27
C ASP A 738 6.36 11.05 4.93
N LYS A 739 5.71 12.22 4.73
CA LYS A 739 5.06 12.60 3.48
C LYS A 739 5.27 14.08 3.21
N ALA A 740 5.81 14.39 2.03
CA ALA A 740 5.91 15.76 1.54
C ALA A 740 4.70 16.07 0.64
N TYR A 741 3.98 17.16 0.94
CA TYR A 741 3.00 17.72 0.00
C TYR A 741 3.65 18.81 -0.85
N SER A 742 3.16 18.96 -2.08
CA SER A 742 3.80 19.81 -3.08
C SER A 742 3.77 21.32 -2.81
N ALA A 743 3.06 21.79 -1.75
CA ALA A 743 2.83 23.21 -1.63
C ALA A 743 2.68 23.77 -0.23
N HIS A 744 1.93 23.16 0.67
CA HIS A 744 1.44 23.85 1.86
C HIS A 744 1.95 23.27 3.16
N PHE A 745 2.17 21.96 3.21
CA PHE A 745 2.46 21.24 4.45
C PHE A 745 3.25 19.94 4.21
N ALA A 746 3.81 19.39 5.29
CA ALA A 746 4.34 18.04 5.34
C ALA A 746 3.65 17.25 6.46
N ASN A 747 3.33 15.99 6.21
CA ASN A 747 2.78 15.13 7.24
C ASN A 747 3.86 14.70 8.21
N GLN A 748 3.62 14.97 9.50
CA GLN A 748 4.50 14.52 10.56
C GLN A 748 4.18 13.09 10.94
N ALA A 749 5.20 12.27 11.06
CA ALA A 749 5.08 10.90 11.54
C ALA A 749 4.82 10.83 13.05
N ALA A 750 4.30 9.69 13.52
CA ALA A 750 4.05 9.47 14.93
C ALA A 750 5.34 9.55 15.77
N GLY A 751 5.25 10.12 16.97
CA GLY A 751 6.27 10.12 18.00
C GLY A 751 6.51 8.72 18.57
N ARG A 752 7.24 8.63 19.69
CA ARG A 752 7.53 7.36 20.35
C ARG A 752 6.25 6.69 20.86
N THR A 753 6.05 5.44 20.44
CA THR A 753 4.91 4.62 20.83
C THR A 753 5.41 3.32 21.49
N ALA A 754 4.88 3.01 22.67
CA ALA A 754 5.14 1.76 23.37
C ALA A 754 3.89 0.88 23.34
N LEU A 755 4.04 -0.39 22.91
CA LEU A 755 2.96 -1.35 22.71
C LEU A 755 3.27 -2.65 23.45
N LEU A 756 2.37 -3.09 24.32
CA LEU A 756 2.44 -4.41 24.96
C LEU A 756 1.33 -5.29 24.34
N THR A 757 1.74 -6.33 23.66
CA THR A 757 0.84 -7.29 23.02
C THR A 757 0.87 -8.61 23.81
N THR A 758 -0.30 -9.13 24.15
CA THR A 758 -0.48 -10.50 24.63
C THR A 758 -1.11 -11.30 23.51
N SER A 759 -0.43 -12.33 23.04
CA SER A 759 -0.89 -13.23 21.98
C SER A 759 -1.27 -14.58 22.54
N PHE A 760 -2.33 -15.19 22.00
CA PHE A 760 -2.84 -16.50 22.39
C PHE A 760 -2.85 -17.43 21.17
N HIS A 761 -2.42 -18.68 21.34
CA HIS A 761 -2.33 -19.70 20.30
C HIS A 761 -2.92 -21.02 20.83
N PHE A 762 -4.00 -21.50 20.22
CA PHE A 762 -4.69 -22.74 20.60
C PHE A 762 -4.97 -23.62 19.37
#